data_25ff5e9b37753156212b81f94ae1ac1a
#
_entry.id   25ff5e9b37753156212b81f94ae1ac1a
#
_cell.length_a   1.000
_cell.length_b   1.000
_cell.length_c   1.000
_cell.angle_alpha   90.00
_cell.angle_beta   90.00
_cell.angle_gamma   90.00
#
_symmetry.space_group_name_H-M   'P 1'
#
loop_
_entity.id
_entity.type
_entity.pdbx_description
1 polymer ?
#
loop_
_entity_poly.entity_id
_entity_poly.type
_entity_poly.pdbx_seq_one_letter_code
_entity_poly.pdbx_strand_id
1 'polypeptide(L)'
;MNENRKTGRKKKIIPPGARKKFHGFRFLTLIMAVLVGFELVFGAVGIMAIDTLLQNEPTLDLADFETNQSTLVFDKDGNEIADVGAQLRENITYDQVPEALVDAFLSIEDSRYFTHNGFDIPRFVKSMIDTVVTRNVSGGSTFTMQLVKLTYFQNDDTGVSKTRNIEYKIQQIDLAMQLEKKITKKQIFEMYMNKMNFGGVGNIRGVQKAAEQYFGKSVSQLNLSECALLAGIINSPYYYDPHNYLDHATDRRNNVLYLMNRHGYINDEEYALASSIRVEDLLIDQYSTLDSNGYQYQAYIDEALKEAYQITGQDPFNVSMKIYTAMNPTIQNTIESIESGEYGINFYSETEEIGVITMNNQTGEIVGIGGGRSYSGGSMLLNHATEQYKQPGSTVKPFLDYAPAFDYCGWSTAHMLSDKPITIGGWTYQNAFGATTGVVDLTYAIVNSLNTPAMQAMQNVIDAKGYDWYVHYMKSIGFDDSVADGFNIAYAIGGNDFVCTVEQLAAAHAVEMNGGYYITPHTITKIEYRNGSQEPTEPQYEKVQVMSEAAAYMASSLMYSAVHTTTNNFLQVLIRNYATYGKTGTSDWGDSGLQYGIPQGAMKDKWMVCSDTMYTSAVWAGWEKAEVGGNNYFTNFINETGYILSAVLDACHADGSVPATLQQPESVKSISFIKGSWPYMAVPEGRDDLKTTGLIKADYTKLKSYNAEKPELKNISSFSASYNENTSEITFNWAKYPGDTELSALKKESSDMNFFNANGLYGNIVYKARIRVNGTTIKEVSNGTETLSQAVDGLGYDSNVEVCGYYGFEKSDDTSNEMCSAFKTPKKPEPEPVPEPEVPENPENPDTDPGNSQSQPSAEQ
;
A
#
# COMPACT_ATOMS: atom_id res chain seq x y z
N MET A 1 -48.59 10.00 61.20
CA MET A 1 -49.40 11.18 61.27
C MET A 1 -49.78 11.59 59.89
N ASN A 2 -50.92 11.23 59.58
CA ASN A 2 -52.06 12.01 58.98
C ASN A 2 -51.72 12.53 57.53
N GLU A 3 -52.68 12.47 56.62
CA GLU A 3 -54.01 11.91 56.45
C GLU A 3 -54.35 11.94 54.95
N ASN A 4 -55.08 10.96 54.55
CA ASN A 4 -56.00 10.86 53.39
C ASN A 4 -56.69 12.13 52.95
N ARG A 5 -56.80 12.37 51.66
CA ARG A 5 -58.11 12.78 51.10
C ARG A 5 -58.37 12.25 49.69
N LYS A 6 -59.22 11.22 49.58
CA LYS A 6 -59.93 10.81 48.38
C LYS A 6 -60.96 11.87 48.00
N THR A 7 -60.89 12.37 46.74
CA THR A 7 -62.04 13.03 46.14
C THR A 7 -62.65 12.15 45.07
N GLY A 8 -63.81 11.60 45.39
CA GLY A 8 -64.62 10.77 44.50
C GLY A 8 -65.14 11.58 43.33
N ARG A 9 -64.92 11.16 42.12
CA ARG A 9 -65.65 11.61 40.92
C ARG A 9 -66.92 10.81 40.81
N LYS A 10 -68.11 11.46 40.95
CA LYS A 10 -69.44 10.93 40.73
C LYS A 10 -69.58 10.49 39.27
N LYS A 11 -69.84 9.19 39.04
CA LYS A 11 -70.33 8.66 37.76
C LYS A 11 -71.72 9.28 37.46
N LYS A 12 -71.79 10.02 36.33
CA LYS A 12 -73.11 10.38 35.75
C LYS A 12 -73.69 9.13 35.12
N ILE A 13 -74.78 8.68 35.63
CA ILE A 13 -75.64 7.63 35.07
C ILE A 13 -76.34 8.26 33.87
N ILE A 14 -76.06 7.75 32.67
CA ILE A 14 -76.86 8.13 31.46
C ILE A 14 -78.04 7.17 31.33
N PRO A 15 -79.23 7.68 31.11
CA PRO A 15 -80.43 6.86 31.02
C PRO A 15 -80.44 5.98 29.75
N PRO A 16 -80.94 4.77 29.77
CA PRO A 16 -80.98 3.88 28.62
C PRO A 16 -82.09 4.33 27.62
N GLY A 17 -81.66 4.82 26.44
CA GLY A 17 -82.67 5.17 25.44
C GLY A 17 -82.16 5.94 24.19
N ALA A 18 -80.91 6.25 24.02
CA ALA A 18 -80.46 6.96 22.80
C ALA A 18 -79.27 6.21 22.08
N ARG A 19 -79.62 5.05 21.52
CA ARG A 19 -78.78 4.47 20.50
C ARG A 19 -78.87 5.33 19.22
N LYS A 20 -77.87 6.27 19.02
CA LYS A 20 -77.67 6.90 17.69
C LYS A 20 -77.43 5.77 16.69
N LYS A 21 -78.28 5.60 15.75
CA LYS A 21 -78.05 4.67 14.62
C LYS A 21 -76.82 5.13 13.90
N PHE A 22 -75.76 4.35 14.03
CA PHE A 22 -74.53 4.52 13.25
C PHE A 22 -74.85 4.22 11.76
N HIS A 23 -74.89 5.27 10.95
CA HIS A 23 -75.12 5.10 9.51
C HIS A 23 -73.85 4.68 8.88
N GLY A 24 -73.47 3.39 9.00
CA GLY A 24 -72.27 2.81 8.47
C GLY A 24 -72.02 3.14 7.01
N PHE A 25 -73.07 3.21 6.19
CA PHE A 25 -73.00 3.56 4.80
C PHE A 25 -72.53 5.01 4.56
N ARG A 26 -73.00 5.99 5.34
CA ARG A 26 -72.57 7.40 5.26
C ARG A 26 -71.17 7.58 5.80
N PHE A 27 -70.77 6.81 6.76
CA PHE A 27 -69.36 6.81 7.26
C PHE A 27 -68.44 6.20 6.24
N LEU A 28 -68.81 5.12 5.57
CA LEU A 28 -68.00 4.47 4.51
C LEU A 28 -67.92 5.39 3.28
N THR A 29 -69.01 6.06 2.88
CA THR A 29 -68.96 7.06 1.79
C THR A 29 -68.07 8.27 2.10
N LEU A 30 -68.07 8.70 3.37
CA LEU A 30 -67.18 9.80 3.81
C LEU A 30 -65.71 9.38 3.81
N ILE A 31 -65.38 8.18 4.26
CA ILE A 31 -64.03 7.61 4.18
C ILE A 31 -63.62 7.48 2.73
N MET A 32 -64.44 6.93 1.86
CA MET A 32 -64.19 6.81 0.42
C MET A 32 -63.97 8.18 -0.23
N ALA A 33 -64.80 9.19 0.11
CA ALA A 33 -64.64 10.56 -0.42
C ALA A 33 -63.32 11.21 0.07
N VAL A 34 -62.93 10.97 1.32
CA VAL A 34 -61.65 11.45 1.87
C VAL A 34 -60.46 10.72 1.20
N LEU A 35 -60.55 9.41 0.99
CA LEU A 35 -59.52 8.64 0.31
C LEU A 35 -59.36 9.09 -1.14
N VAL A 36 -60.43 9.26 -1.89
CA VAL A 36 -60.43 9.79 -3.27
C VAL A 36 -59.91 11.24 -3.31
N GLY A 37 -60.29 12.07 -2.32
CA GLY A 37 -59.72 13.42 -2.21
C GLY A 37 -58.21 13.42 -1.93
N PHE A 38 -57.78 12.51 -1.09
CA PHE A 38 -56.34 12.31 -0.83
C PHE A 38 -55.62 11.84 -2.11
N GLU A 39 -56.16 10.85 -2.82
CA GLU A 39 -55.58 10.37 -4.09
C GLU A 39 -55.49 11.46 -5.14
N LEU A 40 -56.50 12.33 -5.27
CA LEU A 40 -56.50 13.44 -6.22
C LEU A 40 -55.48 14.52 -5.88
N VAL A 41 -55.35 14.87 -4.59
CA VAL A 41 -54.36 15.91 -4.17
C VAL A 41 -52.94 15.35 -4.25
N PHE A 42 -52.67 14.14 -3.79
CA PHE A 42 -51.38 13.50 -3.88
C PHE A 42 -50.99 13.19 -5.34
N GLY A 43 -51.97 12.82 -6.17
CA GLY A 43 -51.76 12.64 -7.62
C GLY A 43 -51.37 13.93 -8.31
N ALA A 44 -52.04 15.04 -8.03
CA ALA A 44 -51.71 16.34 -8.62
C ALA A 44 -50.34 16.88 -8.18
N VAL A 45 -49.98 16.75 -6.89
CA VAL A 45 -48.63 17.11 -6.39
C VAL A 45 -47.56 16.19 -6.97
N GLY A 46 -47.87 14.90 -7.11
CA GLY A 46 -46.98 13.93 -7.74
C GLY A 46 -46.71 14.26 -9.22
N ILE A 47 -47.77 14.64 -9.99
CA ILE A 47 -47.63 15.02 -11.40
C ILE A 47 -46.79 16.29 -11.53
N MET A 48 -47.00 17.30 -10.68
CA MET A 48 -46.20 18.53 -10.70
C MET A 48 -44.71 18.25 -10.35
N ALA A 49 -44.46 17.36 -9.41
CA ALA A 49 -43.11 16.96 -9.04
C ALA A 49 -42.40 16.21 -10.20
N ILE A 50 -43.10 15.29 -10.84
CA ILE A 50 -42.60 14.56 -12.02
C ILE A 50 -42.29 15.53 -13.16
N ASP A 51 -43.21 16.45 -13.48
CA ASP A 51 -43.04 17.46 -14.52
C ASP A 51 -41.77 18.32 -14.27
N THR A 52 -41.51 18.68 -13.02
CA THR A 52 -40.30 19.41 -12.63
C THR A 52 -39.03 18.57 -12.86
N LEU A 53 -39.06 17.26 -12.57
CA LEU A 53 -37.93 16.35 -12.75
C LEU A 53 -37.66 15.99 -14.23
N LEU A 54 -38.64 16.20 -15.11
CA LEU A 54 -38.50 16.00 -16.57
C LEU A 54 -38.04 17.26 -17.30
N GLN A 55 -37.90 18.42 -16.64
CA GLN A 55 -37.52 19.69 -17.32
C GLN A 55 -36.16 19.64 -18.01
N ASN A 56 -35.23 18.84 -17.50
CA ASN A 56 -33.89 18.67 -18.06
C ASN A 56 -33.70 17.30 -18.76
N GLU A 57 -34.80 16.64 -19.14
CA GLU A 57 -34.72 15.34 -19.81
C GLU A 57 -34.08 15.49 -21.20
N PRO A 58 -33.12 14.59 -21.56
CA PRO A 58 -32.56 14.55 -22.93
C PRO A 58 -33.66 14.31 -23.97
N THR A 59 -33.55 14.96 -25.11
CA THR A 59 -34.48 14.70 -26.24
C THR A 59 -34.19 13.33 -26.85
N LEU A 60 -35.17 12.42 -26.88
CA LEU A 60 -35.00 11.10 -27.45
C LEU A 60 -34.80 11.17 -28.97
N ASP A 61 -33.58 10.92 -29.44
CA ASP A 61 -33.22 10.71 -30.83
C ASP A 61 -32.83 9.24 -31.06
N LEU A 62 -33.34 8.62 -32.11
CA LEU A 62 -32.97 7.26 -32.49
C LEU A 62 -31.53 7.15 -32.99
N ALA A 63 -31.01 8.24 -33.54
CA ALA A 63 -29.62 8.32 -34.00
C ALA A 63 -28.61 8.14 -32.83
N ASP A 64 -28.97 8.53 -31.61
CA ASP A 64 -28.12 8.37 -30.43
C ASP A 64 -27.91 6.90 -30.03
N PHE A 65 -28.76 6.02 -30.53
CA PHE A 65 -28.63 4.57 -30.34
C PHE A 65 -27.74 3.94 -31.41
N GLU A 66 -27.42 4.66 -32.49
CA GLU A 66 -26.46 4.27 -33.53
C GLU A 66 -25.11 4.91 -33.19
N THR A 67 -24.12 4.13 -32.78
CA THR A 67 -22.81 4.64 -32.42
C THR A 67 -21.84 4.56 -33.59
N ASN A 68 -21.57 5.71 -34.23
CA ASN A 68 -20.68 5.84 -35.40
C ASN A 68 -19.34 6.51 -35.11
N GLN A 69 -19.07 7.00 -33.90
CA GLN A 69 -17.82 7.68 -33.56
C GLN A 69 -17.13 6.96 -32.38
N SER A 70 -15.81 6.86 -32.48
CA SER A 70 -14.95 6.29 -31.45
C SER A 70 -14.65 7.32 -30.36
N THR A 71 -14.22 6.86 -29.20
CA THR A 71 -13.61 7.69 -28.17
C THR A 71 -12.11 7.80 -28.44
N LEU A 72 -11.57 9.02 -28.35
CA LEU A 72 -10.15 9.29 -28.51
C LEU A 72 -9.53 9.57 -27.15
N VAL A 73 -8.37 8.97 -26.88
CA VAL A 73 -7.59 9.19 -25.68
C VAL A 73 -6.30 9.93 -26.03
N PHE A 74 -5.95 10.93 -25.25
CA PHE A 74 -4.80 11.81 -25.48
C PHE A 74 -3.84 11.77 -24.28
N ASP A 75 -2.54 11.88 -24.56
CA ASP A 75 -1.51 12.07 -23.55
C ASP A 75 -1.50 13.50 -22.97
N LYS A 76 -0.59 13.79 -22.04
CA LYS A 76 -0.43 15.12 -21.42
C LYS A 76 -0.09 16.23 -22.42
N ASP A 77 0.47 15.90 -23.57
CA ASP A 77 0.89 16.85 -24.61
C ASP A 77 -0.19 17.02 -25.70
N GLY A 78 -1.31 16.31 -25.58
CA GLY A 78 -2.43 16.34 -26.52
C GLY A 78 -2.23 15.49 -27.77
N ASN A 79 -1.27 14.56 -27.76
CA ASN A 79 -1.15 13.58 -28.82
C ASN A 79 -2.14 12.43 -28.62
N GLU A 80 -2.77 11.99 -29.68
CA GLU A 80 -3.67 10.84 -29.66
C GLU A 80 -2.88 9.55 -29.38
N ILE A 81 -3.30 8.80 -28.35
CA ILE A 81 -2.68 7.53 -27.95
C ILE A 81 -3.61 6.33 -28.17
N ALA A 82 -4.91 6.57 -28.32
CA ALA A 82 -5.87 5.54 -28.67
C ALA A 82 -7.10 6.10 -29.37
N ASP A 83 -7.63 5.30 -30.26
CA ASP A 83 -8.94 5.46 -30.91
C ASP A 83 -9.80 4.26 -30.52
N VAL A 84 -10.64 4.43 -29.48
CA VAL A 84 -11.34 3.35 -28.81
C VAL A 84 -12.77 3.26 -29.29
N GLY A 85 -13.20 2.11 -29.79
CA GLY A 85 -14.60 1.82 -30.08
C GLY A 85 -14.93 1.43 -31.52
N ALA A 86 -14.01 1.55 -32.47
CA ALA A 86 -14.31 1.30 -33.89
C ALA A 86 -14.14 -0.16 -34.35
N GLN A 87 -13.51 -1.05 -33.60
CA GLN A 87 -13.00 -2.29 -34.22
C GLN A 87 -13.53 -3.63 -33.71
N LEU A 88 -14.32 -3.73 -32.65
CA LEU A 88 -14.78 -5.00 -32.13
C LEU A 88 -16.31 -5.13 -32.03
N ARG A 89 -17.06 -4.59 -32.99
CA ARG A 89 -18.50 -4.77 -33.06
C ARG A 89 -18.87 -5.53 -34.34
N GLU A 90 -19.56 -6.63 -34.14
CA GLU A 90 -20.34 -7.27 -35.17
C GLU A 90 -21.80 -7.20 -34.74
N ASN A 91 -22.59 -6.39 -35.45
CA ASN A 91 -23.99 -6.22 -35.15
C ASN A 91 -24.77 -7.42 -35.66
N ILE A 92 -25.70 -7.91 -34.87
CA ILE A 92 -26.64 -8.98 -35.20
C ILE A 92 -28.06 -8.44 -35.28
N THR A 93 -28.89 -9.12 -36.02
CA THR A 93 -30.35 -8.93 -35.98
C THR A 93 -30.99 -9.83 -34.94
N TYR A 94 -32.17 -9.46 -34.44
CA TYR A 94 -32.88 -10.23 -33.43
C TYR A 94 -33.10 -11.71 -33.89
N ASP A 95 -33.35 -11.95 -35.18
CA ASP A 95 -33.60 -13.28 -35.71
C ASP A 95 -32.36 -14.19 -35.74
N GLN A 96 -31.16 -13.64 -35.50
CA GLN A 96 -29.93 -14.42 -35.33
C GLN A 96 -29.69 -14.85 -33.86
N VAL A 97 -30.43 -14.30 -32.92
CA VAL A 97 -30.29 -14.60 -31.48
C VAL A 97 -31.05 -15.90 -31.14
N PRO A 98 -30.38 -16.93 -30.57
CA PRO A 98 -31.06 -18.14 -30.13
C PRO A 98 -32.14 -17.85 -29.07
N GLU A 99 -33.25 -18.58 -29.12
CA GLU A 99 -34.34 -18.44 -28.11
C GLU A 99 -33.77 -18.66 -26.68
N ALA A 100 -32.92 -19.66 -26.50
CA ALA A 100 -32.27 -19.90 -25.21
C ALA A 100 -31.46 -18.70 -24.68
N LEU A 101 -30.86 -17.88 -25.53
CA LEU A 101 -30.14 -16.65 -25.12
C LEU A 101 -31.13 -15.55 -24.74
N VAL A 102 -32.20 -15.37 -25.51
CA VAL A 102 -33.29 -14.43 -25.17
C VAL A 102 -33.84 -14.77 -23.80
N ASP A 103 -34.16 -16.03 -23.55
CA ASP A 103 -34.74 -16.54 -22.32
C ASP A 103 -33.80 -16.43 -21.14
N ALA A 104 -32.48 -16.62 -21.33
CA ALA A 104 -31.45 -16.41 -20.33
C ALA A 104 -31.42 -14.94 -19.86
N PHE A 105 -31.39 -14.00 -20.81
CA PHE A 105 -31.44 -12.57 -20.49
C PHE A 105 -32.76 -12.18 -19.85
N LEU A 106 -33.90 -12.65 -20.38
CA LEU A 106 -35.19 -12.40 -19.79
C LEU A 106 -35.27 -12.90 -18.35
N SER A 107 -34.76 -14.08 -18.07
CA SER A 107 -34.86 -14.71 -16.76
C SER A 107 -34.18 -13.91 -15.67
N ILE A 108 -33.06 -13.30 -15.94
CA ILE A 108 -32.23 -12.59 -14.94
C ILE A 108 -32.50 -11.09 -14.94
N GLU A 109 -32.71 -10.48 -16.08
CA GLU A 109 -32.81 -9.03 -16.21
C GLU A 109 -34.27 -8.54 -16.27
N ASP A 110 -35.13 -9.12 -17.08
CA ASP A 110 -36.49 -8.61 -17.28
C ASP A 110 -37.49 -9.69 -17.73
N SER A 111 -37.91 -10.55 -16.79
CA SER A 111 -38.76 -11.71 -17.08
C SER A 111 -40.15 -11.37 -17.64
N ARG A 112 -40.57 -10.11 -17.62
CA ARG A 112 -41.83 -9.63 -18.14
C ARG A 112 -41.70 -8.66 -19.30
N TYR A 113 -40.52 -8.61 -19.93
CA TYR A 113 -40.15 -7.67 -20.97
C TYR A 113 -41.26 -7.51 -22.06
N PHE A 114 -41.76 -8.58 -22.58
CA PHE A 114 -42.79 -8.55 -23.64
C PHE A 114 -44.20 -8.14 -23.14
N THR A 115 -44.38 -7.94 -21.85
CA THR A 115 -45.74 -7.63 -21.26
C THR A 115 -45.90 -6.21 -20.76
N HIS A 116 -44.85 -5.41 -20.62
CA HIS A 116 -44.87 -4.01 -20.20
C HIS A 116 -44.47 -3.08 -21.34
N ASN A 117 -44.69 -1.77 -21.18
CA ASN A 117 -44.37 -0.74 -22.16
C ASN A 117 -43.23 0.17 -21.64
N GLY A 118 -42.01 -0.33 -21.58
CA GLY A 118 -40.81 0.37 -21.11
C GLY A 118 -40.58 0.34 -19.61
N PHE A 119 -41.65 0.28 -18.82
CA PHE A 119 -41.57 0.28 -17.35
C PHE A 119 -42.47 -0.80 -16.75
N ASP A 120 -41.89 -1.64 -15.89
CA ASP A 120 -42.60 -2.71 -15.15
C ASP A 120 -42.98 -2.23 -13.75
N ILE A 121 -44.18 -1.63 -13.61
CA ILE A 121 -44.71 -1.10 -12.33
C ILE A 121 -44.74 -2.18 -11.22
N PRO A 122 -45.29 -3.40 -11.44
CA PRO A 122 -45.30 -4.43 -10.40
C PRO A 122 -43.92 -4.87 -9.92
N ARG A 123 -42.96 -5.00 -10.85
CA ARG A 123 -41.60 -5.33 -10.49
C ARG A 123 -40.92 -4.21 -9.72
N PHE A 124 -41.14 -2.97 -10.13
CA PHE A 124 -40.58 -1.80 -9.46
C PHE A 124 -41.10 -1.66 -8.03
N VAL A 125 -42.41 -1.79 -7.82
CA VAL A 125 -43.04 -1.74 -6.49
C VAL A 125 -42.52 -2.88 -5.61
N LYS A 126 -42.38 -4.09 -6.15
CA LYS A 126 -41.79 -5.23 -5.44
C LYS A 126 -40.36 -4.94 -5.03
N SER A 127 -39.54 -4.43 -5.94
CA SER A 127 -38.11 -4.06 -5.68
C SER A 127 -38.04 -3.00 -4.57
N MET A 128 -38.92 -2.02 -4.56
CA MET A 128 -38.96 -1.02 -3.48
C MET A 128 -39.31 -1.66 -2.13
N ILE A 129 -40.29 -2.55 -2.10
CA ILE A 129 -40.67 -3.26 -0.88
C ILE A 129 -39.55 -4.15 -0.39
N ASP A 130 -38.92 -4.93 -1.27
CA ASP A 130 -37.83 -5.83 -0.96
C ASP A 130 -36.63 -5.03 -0.40
N THR A 131 -36.29 -3.89 -0.99
CA THR A 131 -35.22 -3.01 -0.51
C THR A 131 -35.51 -2.48 0.90
N VAL A 132 -36.75 -2.09 1.19
CA VAL A 132 -37.12 -1.56 2.52
C VAL A 132 -37.17 -2.67 3.57
N VAL A 133 -37.66 -3.87 3.21
CA VAL A 133 -37.85 -4.98 4.15
C VAL A 133 -36.57 -5.78 4.37
N THR A 134 -35.82 -6.08 3.33
CA THR A 134 -34.66 -6.99 3.40
C THR A 134 -33.32 -6.24 3.42
N ARG A 135 -33.32 -4.92 3.17
CA ARG A 135 -32.12 -4.09 2.93
C ARG A 135 -31.26 -4.56 1.73
N ASN A 136 -31.73 -5.53 0.95
CA ASN A 136 -31.09 -5.96 -0.26
C ASN A 136 -31.68 -5.19 -1.44
N VAL A 137 -30.80 -4.52 -2.20
CA VAL A 137 -31.21 -3.78 -3.39
C VAL A 137 -31.51 -4.77 -4.50
N SER A 138 -32.78 -4.98 -4.85
CA SER A 138 -33.17 -5.79 -6.00
C SER A 138 -33.40 -4.89 -7.22
N GLY A 139 -32.90 -5.31 -8.40
CA GLY A 139 -33.01 -4.55 -9.64
C GLY A 139 -34.46 -4.42 -10.14
N GLY A 140 -34.93 -3.19 -10.27
CA GLY A 140 -36.25 -2.86 -10.81
C GLY A 140 -36.23 -2.25 -12.21
N SER A 141 -35.09 -2.24 -12.90
CA SER A 141 -34.93 -1.69 -14.27
C SER A 141 -35.35 -2.71 -15.33
N THR A 142 -35.92 -2.24 -16.43
CA THR A 142 -36.25 -3.02 -17.63
C THR A 142 -35.11 -2.94 -18.64
N PHE A 143 -35.11 -3.84 -19.65
CA PHE A 143 -34.18 -3.74 -20.79
C PHE A 143 -34.20 -2.38 -21.46
N THR A 144 -35.40 -1.85 -21.70
CA THR A 144 -35.56 -0.55 -22.32
C THR A 144 -34.97 0.57 -21.47
N MET A 145 -35.17 0.52 -20.17
CA MET A 145 -34.54 1.46 -19.24
C MET A 145 -33.01 1.31 -19.21
N GLN A 146 -32.50 0.07 -19.29
CA GLN A 146 -31.06 -0.17 -19.36
C GLN A 146 -30.48 0.35 -20.67
N LEU A 147 -31.13 0.14 -21.81
CA LEU A 147 -30.71 0.67 -23.11
C LEU A 147 -30.68 2.20 -23.10
N VAL A 148 -31.74 2.84 -22.58
CA VAL A 148 -31.82 4.29 -22.40
C VAL A 148 -30.71 4.78 -21.46
N LYS A 149 -30.48 4.06 -20.36
CA LYS A 149 -29.39 4.35 -19.44
C LYS A 149 -28.03 4.28 -20.13
N LEU A 150 -27.77 3.26 -20.94
CA LEU A 150 -26.53 3.07 -21.69
C LEU A 150 -26.31 4.20 -22.72
N THR A 151 -27.38 4.82 -23.21
CA THR A 151 -27.32 5.86 -24.25
C THR A 151 -27.27 7.26 -23.64
N TYR A 152 -28.03 7.55 -22.61
CA TYR A 152 -28.18 8.90 -22.05
C TYR A 152 -27.75 9.02 -20.59
N PHE A 153 -27.81 7.93 -19.80
CA PHE A 153 -27.56 7.94 -18.38
C PHE A 153 -26.82 6.67 -17.98
N GLN A 154 -25.52 6.72 -17.77
CA GLN A 154 -24.82 5.62 -17.15
C GLN A 154 -24.69 5.87 -15.65
N ASN A 155 -24.75 4.85 -14.82
CA ASN A 155 -24.65 4.98 -13.36
C ASN A 155 -23.27 5.52 -13.00
N ASP A 156 -23.32 6.52 -12.14
CA ASP A 156 -22.21 6.95 -11.33
C ASP A 156 -22.02 5.92 -10.19
N ASP A 157 -21.33 4.82 -10.47
CA ASP A 157 -20.90 3.81 -9.48
C ASP A 157 -19.55 4.20 -8.85
N THR A 158 -19.30 5.48 -8.71
CA THR A 158 -18.11 6.00 -8.05
C THR A 158 -18.12 5.77 -6.55
N GLY A 159 -18.56 4.74 -5.94
CA GLY A 159 -18.42 4.47 -4.51
C GLY A 159 -18.62 5.65 -3.53
N VAL A 160 -18.56 6.87 -4.03
CA VAL A 160 -18.95 8.10 -3.34
C VAL A 160 -20.45 8.21 -3.48
N SER A 161 -21.16 7.95 -2.41
CA SER A 161 -22.58 8.06 -2.22
C SER A 161 -23.11 9.45 -2.65
N LYS A 162 -23.09 9.73 -3.94
CA LYS A 162 -24.03 10.68 -4.52
C LYS A 162 -25.35 9.94 -4.57
N THR A 163 -26.26 10.32 -3.71
CA THR A 163 -27.66 9.93 -3.71
C THR A 163 -28.09 9.58 -5.11
N ARG A 164 -28.57 8.34 -5.32
CA ARG A 164 -29.25 7.91 -6.56
C ARG A 164 -30.20 9.02 -6.94
N ASN A 165 -29.88 9.74 -8.02
CA ASN A 165 -30.66 10.91 -8.37
C ASN A 165 -32.02 10.42 -8.88
N ILE A 166 -33.06 10.65 -8.10
CA ILE A 166 -34.46 10.25 -8.42
C ILE A 166 -34.86 10.85 -9.77
N GLU A 167 -34.35 12.02 -10.09
CA GLU A 167 -34.55 12.70 -11.36
C GLU A 167 -34.16 11.84 -12.55
N TYR A 168 -32.91 11.35 -12.60
CA TYR A 168 -32.44 10.47 -13.68
C TYR A 168 -33.24 9.18 -13.78
N LYS A 169 -33.70 8.64 -12.64
CA LYS A 169 -34.52 7.43 -12.68
C LYS A 169 -35.89 7.67 -13.29
N ILE A 170 -36.49 8.82 -13.04
CA ILE A 170 -37.78 9.23 -13.64
C ILE A 170 -37.60 9.52 -15.12
N GLN A 171 -36.55 10.23 -15.52
CA GLN A 171 -36.20 10.48 -16.91
C GLN A 171 -35.91 9.16 -17.68
N GLN A 172 -35.17 8.21 -17.10
CA GLN A 172 -35.00 6.88 -17.69
C GLN A 172 -36.33 6.15 -17.93
N ILE A 173 -37.26 6.26 -17.00
CA ILE A 173 -38.57 5.63 -17.14
C ILE A 173 -39.36 6.29 -18.28
N ASP A 174 -39.38 7.62 -18.34
CA ASP A 174 -40.10 8.33 -19.36
C ASP A 174 -39.51 8.10 -20.77
N LEU A 175 -38.19 8.23 -20.92
CA LEU A 175 -37.50 7.94 -22.19
C LEU A 175 -37.69 6.48 -22.62
N ALA A 176 -37.69 5.53 -21.69
CA ALA A 176 -37.96 4.13 -21.99
C ALA A 176 -39.38 3.93 -22.54
N MET A 177 -40.36 4.60 -21.93
CA MET A 177 -41.75 4.56 -22.43
C MET A 177 -41.91 5.31 -23.77
N GLN A 178 -41.16 6.37 -24.01
CA GLN A 178 -41.11 7.08 -25.30
C GLN A 178 -40.49 6.21 -26.38
N LEU A 179 -39.35 5.52 -26.09
CA LEU A 179 -38.66 4.63 -27.02
C LEU A 179 -39.57 3.48 -27.49
N GLU A 180 -40.28 2.84 -26.58
CA GLU A 180 -41.20 1.75 -26.93
C GLU A 180 -42.44 2.17 -27.73
N LYS A 181 -42.72 3.47 -27.81
CA LYS A 181 -43.73 4.00 -28.73
C LYS A 181 -43.17 4.19 -30.13
N LYS A 182 -41.85 4.30 -30.28
CA LYS A 182 -41.19 4.57 -31.58
C LYS A 182 -40.69 3.30 -32.28
N ILE A 183 -40.21 2.29 -31.51
CA ILE A 183 -39.65 1.06 -32.06
C ILE A 183 -40.18 -0.17 -31.31
N THR A 184 -40.05 -1.34 -31.95
CA THR A 184 -40.56 -2.60 -31.38
C THR A 184 -39.67 -3.18 -30.30
N LYS A 185 -40.25 -4.04 -29.46
CA LYS A 185 -39.50 -4.81 -28.44
C LYS A 185 -38.32 -5.59 -29.02
N LYS A 186 -38.48 -6.19 -30.18
CA LYS A 186 -37.42 -6.94 -30.88
C LYS A 186 -36.26 -5.98 -31.26
N GLN A 187 -36.57 -4.82 -31.81
CA GLN A 187 -35.55 -3.84 -32.15
C GLN A 187 -34.83 -3.29 -30.92
N ILE A 188 -35.53 -3.05 -29.82
CA ILE A 188 -34.92 -2.63 -28.56
C ILE A 188 -33.98 -3.71 -28.03
N PHE A 189 -34.41 -4.99 -28.07
CA PHE A 189 -33.57 -6.11 -27.64
C PHE A 189 -32.35 -6.29 -28.52
N GLU A 190 -32.50 -6.16 -29.84
CA GLU A 190 -31.40 -6.15 -30.80
C GLU A 190 -30.36 -5.04 -30.51
N MET A 191 -30.82 -3.81 -30.32
CA MET A 191 -29.96 -2.70 -29.95
C MET A 191 -29.25 -2.95 -28.59
N TYR A 192 -29.96 -3.55 -27.64
CA TYR A 192 -29.40 -3.92 -26.36
C TYR A 192 -28.30 -4.96 -26.51
N MET A 193 -28.54 -6.05 -27.23
CA MET A 193 -27.55 -7.09 -27.48
C MET A 193 -26.30 -6.60 -28.20
N ASN A 194 -26.47 -5.65 -29.10
CA ASN A 194 -25.36 -5.04 -29.86
C ASN A 194 -24.55 -3.98 -29.07
N LYS A 195 -25.13 -3.43 -27.98
CA LYS A 195 -24.49 -2.40 -27.16
C LYS A 195 -23.80 -2.89 -25.90
N MET A 196 -24.26 -4.04 -25.37
CA MET A 196 -23.79 -4.52 -24.08
C MET A 196 -22.30 -4.81 -24.05
N ASN A 197 -21.67 -4.50 -22.91
CA ASN A 197 -20.31 -4.88 -22.59
C ASN A 197 -20.30 -6.27 -21.97
N PHE A 198 -19.45 -7.15 -22.51
CA PHE A 198 -19.24 -8.50 -22.01
C PHE A 198 -17.85 -8.67 -21.36
N GLY A 199 -17.07 -7.62 -21.21
CA GLY A 199 -15.72 -7.71 -20.65
C GLY A 199 -14.73 -8.39 -21.59
N GLY A 200 -13.80 -9.13 -21.02
CA GLY A 200 -12.81 -9.90 -21.77
C GLY A 200 -11.74 -9.06 -22.45
N VAL A 201 -10.83 -9.74 -23.09
CA VAL A 201 -9.71 -9.12 -23.84
C VAL A 201 -10.26 -8.33 -25.03
N GLY A 202 -9.87 -7.08 -25.16
CA GLY A 202 -10.33 -6.21 -26.24
C GLY A 202 -11.68 -5.53 -25.99
N ASN A 203 -12.19 -5.55 -24.73
CA ASN A 203 -13.45 -4.90 -24.37
C ASN A 203 -14.61 -5.28 -25.29
N ILE A 204 -15.02 -6.52 -25.18
CA ILE A 204 -16.00 -7.18 -26.07
C ILE A 204 -17.34 -6.46 -26.02
N ARG A 205 -17.76 -5.90 -27.16
CA ARG A 205 -19.04 -5.23 -27.33
C ARG A 205 -19.92 -6.02 -28.29
N GLY A 206 -21.17 -6.20 -27.88
CA GLY A 206 -22.13 -6.98 -28.64
C GLY A 206 -21.99 -8.50 -28.44
N VAL A 207 -23.13 -9.14 -28.44
CA VAL A 207 -23.23 -10.56 -28.06
C VAL A 207 -22.60 -11.51 -29.09
N GLN A 208 -22.55 -11.11 -30.37
CA GLN A 208 -21.88 -11.92 -31.42
C GLN A 208 -20.39 -12.01 -31.11
N LYS A 209 -19.77 -10.86 -30.85
CA LYS A 209 -18.34 -10.82 -30.54
C LYS A 209 -18.02 -11.55 -29.24
N ALA A 210 -18.90 -11.46 -28.25
CA ALA A 210 -18.77 -12.22 -27.01
C ALA A 210 -18.82 -13.75 -27.27
N ALA A 211 -19.74 -14.20 -28.10
CA ALA A 211 -19.83 -15.63 -28.48
C ALA A 211 -18.58 -16.14 -29.20
N GLU A 212 -18.00 -15.32 -30.06
CA GLU A 212 -16.76 -15.63 -30.78
C GLU A 212 -15.55 -15.70 -29.83
N GLN A 213 -15.44 -14.71 -28.95
CA GLN A 213 -14.28 -14.58 -28.07
C GLN A 213 -14.27 -15.59 -26.94
N TYR A 214 -15.40 -15.82 -26.30
CA TYR A 214 -15.45 -16.79 -25.20
C TYR A 214 -15.53 -18.25 -25.69
N PHE A 215 -16.26 -18.50 -26.79
CA PHE A 215 -16.60 -19.86 -27.18
C PHE A 215 -16.15 -20.25 -28.59
N GLY A 216 -15.61 -19.33 -29.38
CA GLY A 216 -15.22 -19.61 -30.78
C GLY A 216 -16.38 -19.89 -31.70
N LYS A 217 -17.59 -19.38 -31.40
CA LYS A 217 -18.84 -19.71 -32.10
C LYS A 217 -19.62 -18.47 -32.50
N SER A 218 -20.40 -18.55 -33.56
CA SER A 218 -21.46 -17.57 -33.81
C SER A 218 -22.52 -17.65 -32.71
N VAL A 219 -23.13 -16.52 -32.37
CA VAL A 219 -24.20 -16.43 -31.37
C VAL A 219 -25.32 -17.44 -31.64
N SER A 220 -25.65 -17.70 -32.90
CA SER A 220 -26.67 -18.65 -33.31
C SER A 220 -26.36 -20.14 -33.00
N GLN A 221 -25.10 -20.43 -32.63
CA GLN A 221 -24.61 -21.78 -32.32
C GLN A 221 -24.42 -22.05 -30.84
N LEU A 222 -24.76 -21.07 -29.98
CA LEU A 222 -24.58 -21.19 -28.55
C LEU A 222 -25.49 -22.26 -27.95
N ASN A 223 -24.94 -23.04 -27.02
CA ASN A 223 -25.70 -23.97 -26.21
C ASN A 223 -26.32 -23.25 -24.98
N LEU A 224 -27.18 -23.94 -24.26
CA LEU A 224 -27.90 -23.38 -23.10
C LEU A 224 -26.96 -22.86 -21.98
N SER A 225 -25.86 -23.58 -21.72
CA SER A 225 -24.89 -23.19 -20.69
C SER A 225 -24.11 -21.93 -21.09
N GLU A 226 -23.71 -21.80 -22.33
CA GLU A 226 -23.05 -20.64 -22.91
C GLU A 226 -23.99 -19.41 -22.91
N CYS A 227 -25.25 -19.60 -23.28
CA CYS A 227 -26.28 -18.57 -23.24
C CYS A 227 -26.45 -18.01 -21.80
N ALA A 228 -26.50 -18.92 -20.83
CA ALA A 228 -26.65 -18.52 -19.41
C ALA A 228 -25.40 -17.82 -18.89
N LEU A 229 -24.20 -18.22 -19.32
CA LEU A 229 -22.96 -17.57 -18.97
C LEU A 229 -22.93 -16.12 -19.48
N LEU A 230 -23.20 -15.90 -20.78
CA LEU A 230 -23.24 -14.54 -21.35
C LEU A 230 -24.27 -13.64 -20.64
N ALA A 231 -25.48 -14.16 -20.37
CA ALA A 231 -26.49 -13.42 -19.64
C ALA A 231 -26.06 -13.10 -18.19
N GLY A 232 -25.16 -13.89 -17.63
CA GLY A 232 -24.58 -13.66 -16.31
C GLY A 232 -23.51 -12.55 -16.28
N ILE A 233 -22.63 -12.55 -17.25
CA ILE A 233 -21.45 -11.66 -17.33
C ILE A 233 -21.84 -10.19 -17.34
N ILE A 234 -22.89 -9.79 -18.04
CA ILE A 234 -23.25 -8.38 -18.23
C ILE A 234 -23.54 -7.59 -16.93
N ASN A 235 -23.83 -8.26 -15.85
CA ASN A 235 -24.11 -7.60 -14.57
C ASN A 235 -22.88 -6.90 -13.99
N SER A 236 -21.71 -7.52 -14.13
CA SER A 236 -20.40 -6.97 -13.79
C SER A 236 -19.36 -7.71 -14.63
N PRO A 237 -19.03 -7.24 -15.83
CA PRO A 237 -18.22 -7.96 -16.80
C PRO A 237 -16.84 -8.36 -16.29
N TYR A 238 -16.21 -7.53 -15.44
CA TYR A 238 -14.94 -7.84 -14.79
C TYR A 238 -15.05 -8.91 -13.72
N TYR A 239 -16.04 -8.75 -12.84
CA TYR A 239 -16.20 -9.63 -11.68
C TYR A 239 -16.69 -11.03 -12.07
N TYR A 240 -17.35 -11.13 -13.23
CA TYR A 240 -17.86 -12.39 -13.78
C TYR A 240 -17.13 -12.83 -15.06
N ASP A 241 -15.95 -12.28 -15.32
CA ASP A 241 -15.12 -12.74 -16.42
C ASP A 241 -14.65 -14.17 -16.12
N PRO A 242 -15.01 -15.16 -16.98
CA PRO A 242 -14.72 -16.56 -16.71
C PRO A 242 -13.23 -16.93 -16.84
N HIS A 243 -12.43 -16.14 -17.54
CA HIS A 243 -10.99 -16.37 -17.64
C HIS A 243 -10.26 -15.90 -16.38
N ASN A 244 -10.73 -14.81 -15.77
CA ASN A 244 -10.10 -14.24 -14.59
C ASN A 244 -10.72 -14.71 -13.27
N TYR A 245 -12.03 -14.95 -13.25
CA TYR A 245 -12.79 -15.28 -12.04
C TYR A 245 -13.77 -16.44 -12.29
N LEU A 246 -13.23 -17.62 -12.61
CA LEU A 246 -13.97 -18.81 -13.00
C LEU A 246 -15.08 -19.21 -12.01
N ASP A 247 -14.80 -19.14 -10.72
CA ASP A 247 -15.77 -19.49 -9.67
C ASP A 247 -16.96 -18.51 -9.67
N HIS A 248 -16.68 -17.21 -9.77
CA HIS A 248 -17.73 -16.19 -9.82
C HIS A 248 -18.60 -16.33 -11.08
N ALA A 249 -17.96 -16.57 -12.21
CA ALA A 249 -18.65 -16.80 -13.48
C ALA A 249 -19.52 -18.06 -13.42
N THR A 250 -19.01 -19.14 -12.81
CA THR A 250 -19.72 -20.40 -12.62
C THR A 250 -20.96 -20.22 -11.74
N ASP A 251 -20.80 -19.58 -10.59
CA ASP A 251 -21.91 -19.29 -9.68
C ASP A 251 -22.96 -18.41 -10.34
N ARG A 252 -22.53 -17.41 -11.08
CA ARG A 252 -23.43 -16.51 -11.79
C ARG A 252 -24.19 -17.21 -12.90
N ARG A 253 -23.53 -18.03 -13.73
CA ARG A 253 -24.15 -18.89 -14.74
C ARG A 253 -25.19 -19.82 -14.13
N ASN A 254 -24.86 -20.47 -13.02
CA ASN A 254 -25.77 -21.37 -12.32
C ASN A 254 -27.00 -20.63 -11.79
N ASN A 255 -26.84 -19.40 -11.32
CA ASN A 255 -27.95 -18.55 -10.92
C ASN A 255 -28.89 -18.21 -12.10
N VAL A 256 -28.32 -17.92 -13.29
CA VAL A 256 -29.14 -17.70 -14.49
C VAL A 256 -29.94 -18.95 -14.85
N LEU A 257 -29.30 -20.11 -14.92
CA LEU A 257 -29.97 -21.40 -15.21
C LEU A 257 -31.06 -21.69 -14.17
N TYR A 258 -30.80 -21.45 -12.89
CA TYR A 258 -31.83 -21.58 -11.85
C TYR A 258 -33.03 -20.67 -12.11
N LEU A 259 -32.80 -19.44 -12.51
CA LEU A 259 -33.90 -18.50 -12.82
C LEU A 259 -34.66 -18.91 -14.10
N MET A 260 -33.96 -19.40 -15.12
CA MET A 260 -34.59 -19.94 -16.33
C MET A 260 -35.53 -21.09 -15.99
N ASN A 261 -35.06 -22.04 -15.17
CA ASN A 261 -35.91 -23.17 -14.72
C ASN A 261 -37.09 -22.68 -13.87
N ARG A 262 -36.85 -21.77 -12.90
CA ARG A 262 -37.90 -21.21 -12.04
C ARG A 262 -38.96 -20.44 -12.82
N HIS A 263 -38.59 -19.78 -13.92
CA HIS A 263 -39.52 -19.04 -14.77
C HIS A 263 -40.17 -19.90 -15.83
N GLY A 264 -39.77 -21.17 -15.95
CA GLY A 264 -40.36 -22.16 -16.88
C GLY A 264 -39.84 -22.03 -18.32
N TYR A 265 -38.71 -21.39 -18.54
CA TYR A 265 -38.02 -21.32 -19.81
C TYR A 265 -37.32 -22.64 -20.13
N ILE A 266 -36.81 -23.34 -19.12
CA ILE A 266 -36.20 -24.68 -19.23
C ILE A 266 -36.81 -25.63 -18.18
N ASN A 267 -36.81 -26.91 -18.47
CA ASN A 267 -37.25 -27.97 -17.56
C ASN A 267 -36.10 -28.42 -16.62
N ASP A 268 -36.41 -29.31 -15.65
CA ASP A 268 -35.45 -29.82 -14.67
C ASP A 268 -34.31 -30.62 -15.29
N GLU A 269 -34.56 -31.34 -16.40
CA GLU A 269 -33.55 -32.14 -17.10
C GLU A 269 -32.54 -31.22 -17.83
N GLU A 270 -33.03 -30.20 -18.53
CA GLU A 270 -32.23 -29.16 -19.18
C GLU A 270 -31.41 -28.37 -18.19
N TYR A 271 -32.02 -28.02 -17.06
CA TYR A 271 -31.31 -27.34 -15.95
C TYR A 271 -30.15 -28.18 -15.42
N ALA A 272 -30.44 -29.47 -15.12
CA ALA A 272 -29.42 -30.37 -14.56
C ALA A 272 -28.28 -30.62 -15.57
N LEU A 273 -28.61 -30.82 -16.86
CA LEU A 273 -27.62 -31.00 -17.90
C LEU A 273 -26.73 -29.76 -18.07
N ALA A 274 -27.32 -28.57 -18.24
CA ALA A 274 -26.58 -27.34 -18.46
C ALA A 274 -25.72 -26.96 -17.26
N SER A 275 -26.21 -27.19 -16.02
CA SER A 275 -25.47 -26.94 -14.79
C SER A 275 -24.31 -27.90 -14.55
N SER A 276 -24.37 -29.13 -15.14
CA SER A 276 -23.29 -30.11 -14.99
C SER A 276 -22.08 -29.84 -15.87
N ILE A 277 -22.21 -28.96 -16.87
CA ILE A 277 -21.12 -28.59 -17.75
C ILE A 277 -20.21 -27.64 -16.98
N ARG A 278 -18.91 -27.94 -16.90
CA ARG A 278 -17.94 -27.06 -16.30
C ARG A 278 -17.73 -25.83 -17.20
N VAL A 279 -17.63 -24.64 -16.59
CA VAL A 279 -17.48 -23.38 -17.34
C VAL A 279 -16.17 -23.37 -18.12
N GLU A 280 -15.10 -23.85 -17.53
CA GLU A 280 -13.82 -23.96 -18.20
C GLU A 280 -13.81 -24.82 -19.48
N ASP A 281 -14.70 -25.80 -19.56
CA ASP A 281 -14.82 -26.66 -20.75
C ASP A 281 -15.60 -25.98 -21.90
N LEU A 282 -16.24 -24.85 -21.64
CA LEU A 282 -16.95 -24.05 -22.65
C LEU A 282 -16.04 -23.04 -23.33
N LEU A 283 -14.98 -22.62 -22.61
CA LEU A 283 -14.10 -21.53 -23.04
C LEU A 283 -13.09 -22.02 -24.08
N ILE A 284 -12.71 -21.15 -24.98
CA ILE A 284 -11.56 -21.40 -25.87
C ILE A 284 -10.30 -20.78 -25.21
N ASP A 285 -9.14 -21.36 -25.56
CA ASP A 285 -7.86 -20.76 -25.22
C ASP A 285 -7.73 -19.43 -25.98
N GLN A 286 -7.99 -18.38 -25.27
CA GLN A 286 -8.37 -17.07 -25.77
C GLN A 286 -7.26 -16.34 -26.55
N TYR A 287 -6.03 -16.64 -26.23
CA TYR A 287 -4.90 -15.81 -26.62
C TYR A 287 -4.28 -16.14 -27.98
N SER A 288 -4.79 -17.15 -28.68
CA SER A 288 -4.22 -17.62 -29.96
C SER A 288 -4.82 -17.02 -31.24
N THR A 289 -5.91 -16.25 -31.14
CA THR A 289 -6.66 -15.80 -32.34
C THR A 289 -6.95 -14.31 -32.43
N LEU A 290 -6.54 -13.50 -31.43
CA LEU A 290 -6.62 -12.06 -31.57
C LEU A 290 -5.36 -11.55 -32.25
N ASP A 291 -5.54 -10.87 -33.37
CA ASP A 291 -4.50 -9.99 -33.89
C ASP A 291 -3.97 -9.13 -32.73
N SER A 292 -2.67 -9.15 -32.53
CA SER A 292 -1.90 -8.48 -31.49
C SER A 292 -1.94 -6.94 -31.57
N ASN A 293 -3.10 -6.36 -31.81
CA ASN A 293 -3.30 -4.92 -31.96
C ASN A 293 -3.97 -4.33 -30.71
N GLY A 294 -3.43 -4.66 -29.52
CA GLY A 294 -3.63 -3.79 -28.36
C GLY A 294 -3.02 -2.41 -28.65
N TYR A 295 -3.56 -1.37 -28.02
CA TYR A 295 -2.92 -0.06 -28.07
C TYR A 295 -1.57 -0.12 -27.37
N GLN A 296 -0.60 0.62 -27.89
CA GLN A 296 0.54 1.00 -27.08
C GLN A 296 -0.01 1.68 -25.81
N TYR A 297 0.50 1.38 -24.64
CA TYR A 297 0.01 1.88 -23.34
C TYR A 297 -1.34 1.34 -22.88
N GLN A 298 -1.65 0.10 -23.20
CA GLN A 298 -2.96 -0.49 -22.97
C GLN A 298 -3.40 -0.40 -21.50
N ALA A 299 -2.52 -0.72 -20.55
CA ALA A 299 -2.84 -0.67 -19.13
C ALA A 299 -3.26 0.73 -18.66
N TYR A 300 -2.59 1.76 -19.16
CA TYR A 300 -2.92 3.16 -18.86
C TYR A 300 -4.23 3.59 -19.50
N ILE A 301 -4.44 3.22 -20.77
CA ILE A 301 -5.66 3.53 -21.51
C ILE A 301 -6.87 2.90 -20.84
N ASP A 302 -6.77 1.64 -20.45
CA ASP A 302 -7.85 0.93 -19.79
C ASP A 302 -8.24 1.59 -18.46
N GLU A 303 -7.25 2.06 -17.67
CA GLU A 303 -7.53 2.78 -16.43
C GLU A 303 -8.19 4.13 -16.70
N ALA A 304 -7.72 4.89 -17.69
CA ALA A 304 -8.35 6.15 -18.09
C ALA A 304 -9.80 5.94 -18.58
N LEU A 305 -10.09 4.85 -19.28
CA LEU A 305 -11.46 4.52 -19.70
C LEU A 305 -12.37 4.17 -18.52
N LYS A 306 -11.85 3.43 -17.52
CA LYS A 306 -12.58 3.13 -16.27
C LYS A 306 -12.86 4.40 -15.49
N GLU A 307 -11.87 5.28 -15.33
CA GLU A 307 -12.00 6.55 -14.65
C GLU A 307 -12.98 7.48 -15.39
N ALA A 308 -12.94 7.53 -16.74
CA ALA A 308 -13.91 8.30 -17.53
C ALA A 308 -15.34 7.84 -17.29
N TYR A 309 -15.55 6.52 -17.16
CA TYR A 309 -16.83 5.96 -16.79
C TYR A 309 -17.26 6.40 -15.39
N GLN A 310 -16.32 6.37 -14.42
CA GLN A 310 -16.60 6.79 -13.04
C GLN A 310 -16.96 8.27 -12.94
N ILE A 311 -16.25 9.14 -13.68
CA ILE A 311 -16.49 10.58 -13.69
C ILE A 311 -17.82 10.93 -14.36
N THR A 312 -18.09 10.34 -15.53
CA THR A 312 -19.22 10.74 -16.39
C THR A 312 -20.48 9.92 -16.19
N GLY A 313 -20.36 8.72 -15.60
CA GLY A 313 -21.42 7.72 -15.58
C GLY A 313 -21.77 7.19 -16.97
N GLN A 314 -20.97 7.49 -17.98
CA GLN A 314 -21.20 7.12 -19.39
C GLN A 314 -20.05 6.24 -19.87
N ASP A 315 -20.40 5.15 -20.54
CA ASP A 315 -19.43 4.21 -21.09
C ASP A 315 -18.71 4.84 -22.30
N PRO A 316 -17.38 5.05 -22.24
CA PRO A 316 -16.60 5.64 -23.32
C PRO A 316 -16.64 4.85 -24.65
N PHE A 317 -17.04 3.59 -24.61
CA PHE A 317 -17.23 2.78 -25.81
C PHE A 317 -18.59 2.97 -26.48
N ASN A 318 -19.52 3.55 -25.76
CA ASN A 318 -20.89 3.81 -26.24
C ASN A 318 -21.13 5.29 -26.50
N VAL A 319 -20.46 6.16 -25.74
CA VAL A 319 -20.55 7.62 -25.87
C VAL A 319 -19.20 8.15 -26.29
N SER A 320 -19.16 8.72 -27.47
CA SER A 320 -17.91 9.21 -28.06
C SER A 320 -17.35 10.40 -27.30
N MET A 321 -16.15 10.25 -26.76
CA MET A 321 -15.46 11.25 -25.93
C MET A 321 -14.07 11.57 -26.50
N LYS A 322 -13.53 12.71 -26.09
CA LYS A 322 -12.09 12.99 -26.08
C LYS A 322 -11.64 13.01 -24.63
N ILE A 323 -10.81 12.07 -24.26
CA ILE A 323 -10.30 11.90 -22.90
C ILE A 323 -8.86 12.39 -22.89
N TYR A 324 -8.61 13.49 -22.17
CA TYR A 324 -7.27 14.04 -22.00
C TYR A 324 -6.71 13.52 -20.70
N THR A 325 -5.54 12.91 -20.76
CA THR A 325 -4.90 12.26 -19.61
C THR A 325 -3.62 12.98 -19.19
N ALA A 326 -3.15 12.64 -17.99
CA ALA A 326 -1.88 13.09 -17.46
C ALA A 326 -0.69 12.22 -17.92
N MET A 327 -0.90 11.21 -18.76
CA MET A 327 0.13 10.26 -19.17
C MET A 327 1.35 10.98 -19.75
N ASN A 328 2.52 10.66 -19.19
CA ASN A 328 3.79 11.10 -19.75
C ASN A 328 4.37 10.01 -20.66
N PRO A 329 4.45 10.24 -21.99
CA PRO A 329 4.92 9.20 -22.91
C PRO A 329 6.32 8.68 -22.61
N THR A 330 7.22 9.52 -22.09
CA THR A 330 8.61 9.10 -21.77
C THR A 330 8.62 8.12 -20.61
N ILE A 331 7.85 8.41 -19.56
CA ILE A 331 7.72 7.54 -18.38
C ILE A 331 7.03 6.23 -18.79
N GLN A 332 5.91 6.34 -19.51
CA GLN A 332 5.12 5.17 -19.93
C GLN A 332 5.92 4.26 -20.88
N ASN A 333 6.64 4.82 -21.86
CA ASN A 333 7.51 4.02 -22.74
C ASN A 333 8.59 3.26 -21.96
N THR A 334 9.15 3.86 -20.91
CA THR A 334 10.13 3.19 -20.06
C THR A 334 9.50 2.03 -19.32
N ILE A 335 8.30 2.21 -18.78
CA ILE A 335 7.55 1.15 -18.09
C ILE A 335 7.24 0.00 -19.06
N GLU A 336 6.70 0.28 -20.25
CA GLU A 336 6.41 -0.72 -21.29
C GLU A 336 7.66 -1.51 -21.70
N SER A 337 8.81 -0.81 -21.85
CA SER A 337 10.08 -1.47 -22.18
C SER A 337 10.57 -2.39 -21.06
N ILE A 338 10.24 -2.09 -19.81
CA ILE A 338 10.54 -2.94 -18.65
C ILE A 338 9.63 -4.17 -18.67
N GLU A 339 8.33 -3.99 -18.87
CA GLU A 339 7.34 -5.07 -18.89
C GLU A 339 7.60 -6.05 -20.04
N SER A 340 7.93 -5.56 -21.23
CA SER A 340 8.29 -6.39 -22.39
C SER A 340 9.65 -7.09 -22.27
N GLY A 341 10.48 -6.69 -21.29
CA GLY A 341 11.84 -7.18 -21.13
C GLY A 341 12.89 -6.51 -22.03
N GLU A 342 12.51 -5.58 -22.89
CA GLU A 342 13.42 -4.85 -23.79
C GLU A 342 14.41 -3.96 -23.03
N TYR A 343 14.02 -3.45 -21.87
CA TYR A 343 14.90 -2.64 -21.00
C TYR A 343 16.06 -3.45 -20.40
N GLY A 344 15.94 -4.78 -20.36
CA GLY A 344 17.01 -5.68 -19.92
C GLY A 344 17.12 -5.86 -18.40
N ILE A 345 16.05 -5.60 -17.64
CA ILE A 345 15.98 -5.95 -16.22
C ILE A 345 15.80 -7.47 -16.09
N ASN A 346 16.58 -8.09 -15.21
CA ASN A 346 16.48 -9.52 -14.94
C ASN A 346 15.38 -9.78 -13.90
N PHE A 347 14.35 -10.50 -14.30
CA PHE A 347 13.31 -11.02 -13.42
C PHE A 347 13.69 -12.40 -12.89
N TYR A 348 13.08 -12.79 -11.77
CA TYR A 348 13.34 -14.07 -11.12
C TYR A 348 12.81 -15.24 -11.96
N SER A 349 11.66 -15.09 -12.58
CA SER A 349 11.05 -16.09 -13.45
C SER A 349 10.21 -15.45 -14.57
N GLU A 350 9.85 -16.27 -15.55
CA GLU A 350 8.95 -15.84 -16.63
C GLU A 350 7.54 -15.50 -16.14
N THR A 351 7.11 -16.12 -15.04
CA THR A 351 5.79 -15.92 -14.43
C THR A 351 5.77 -14.88 -13.33
N GLU A 352 6.89 -14.21 -13.07
CA GLU A 352 6.93 -13.09 -12.14
C GLU A 352 6.23 -11.89 -12.79
N GLU A 353 5.28 -11.31 -12.07
CA GLU A 353 4.55 -10.14 -12.48
C GLU A 353 5.04 -8.89 -11.72
N ILE A 354 4.73 -7.74 -12.28
CA ILE A 354 5.00 -6.44 -11.66
C ILE A 354 3.77 -5.55 -11.76
N GLY A 355 3.67 -4.60 -10.85
CA GLY A 355 2.77 -3.45 -10.96
C GLY A 355 3.57 -2.19 -10.70
N VAL A 356 3.42 -1.16 -11.51
CA VAL A 356 4.16 0.10 -11.39
C VAL A 356 3.21 1.29 -11.46
N ILE A 357 3.33 2.22 -10.53
CA ILE A 357 2.65 3.52 -10.57
C ILE A 357 3.69 4.63 -10.43
N THR A 358 3.54 5.65 -11.24
CA THR A 358 4.24 6.93 -11.06
C THR A 358 3.22 8.05 -11.07
N MET A 359 3.26 8.88 -10.03
CA MET A 359 2.31 9.98 -9.87
C MET A 359 2.99 11.29 -9.50
N ASN A 360 2.37 12.40 -9.86
CA ASN A 360 2.78 13.75 -9.48
C ASN A 360 2.32 14.05 -8.04
N ASN A 361 3.26 14.40 -7.18
CA ASN A 361 2.99 14.63 -5.75
C ASN A 361 2.08 15.83 -5.47
N GLN A 362 2.05 16.82 -6.37
CA GLN A 362 1.33 18.07 -6.11
C GLN A 362 -0.09 18.06 -6.67
N THR A 363 -0.33 17.26 -7.72
CA THR A 363 -1.63 17.22 -8.41
C THR A 363 -2.38 15.92 -8.16
N GLY A 364 -1.70 14.82 -7.83
CA GLY A 364 -2.29 13.47 -7.75
C GLY A 364 -2.40 12.78 -9.12
N GLU A 365 -1.96 13.44 -10.19
CA GLU A 365 -1.97 12.89 -11.54
C GLU A 365 -1.09 11.67 -11.66
N ILE A 366 -1.64 10.57 -12.12
CA ILE A 366 -0.90 9.36 -12.49
C ILE A 366 -0.30 9.58 -13.88
N VAL A 367 1.03 9.62 -13.96
CA VAL A 367 1.75 9.92 -15.20
C VAL A 367 2.33 8.69 -15.89
N GLY A 368 2.26 7.51 -15.22
CA GLY A 368 2.68 6.23 -15.77
C GLY A 368 2.11 5.06 -14.99
N ILE A 369 1.67 4.02 -15.71
CA ILE A 369 1.10 2.77 -15.18
C ILE A 369 1.76 1.58 -15.85
N GLY A 370 2.29 0.65 -15.06
CA GLY A 370 2.67 -0.68 -15.48
C GLY A 370 1.66 -1.69 -14.96
N GLY A 371 0.86 -2.25 -15.86
CA GLY A 371 -0.21 -3.18 -15.51
C GLY A 371 0.24 -4.61 -15.30
N GLY A 372 1.46 -4.94 -15.73
CA GLY A 372 2.05 -6.27 -15.59
C GLY A 372 2.75 -6.75 -16.85
N ARG A 373 3.70 -7.65 -16.70
CA ARG A 373 4.46 -8.26 -17.81
C ARG A 373 3.57 -9.08 -18.74
N SER A 374 2.46 -9.60 -18.22
CA SER A 374 1.44 -10.30 -18.99
C SER A 374 0.36 -9.38 -19.57
N TYR A 375 0.42 -8.06 -19.32
CA TYR A 375 -0.54 -7.09 -19.83
C TYR A 375 -0.29 -6.76 -21.30
N SER A 376 -0.20 -7.80 -22.13
CA SER A 376 0.06 -7.67 -23.57
C SER A 376 -0.95 -8.47 -24.40
N GLY A 377 -1.34 -7.93 -25.54
CA GLY A 377 -2.22 -8.62 -26.49
C GLY A 377 -3.72 -8.59 -26.15
N GLY A 378 -4.15 -7.75 -25.21
CA GLY A 378 -5.56 -7.58 -24.86
C GLY A 378 -5.83 -6.29 -24.10
N SER A 379 -7.10 -5.89 -24.01
CA SER A 379 -7.54 -4.78 -23.16
C SER A 379 -8.32 -5.29 -21.96
N MET A 380 -8.35 -4.48 -20.91
CA MET A 380 -9.10 -4.79 -19.68
C MET A 380 -8.64 -6.08 -19.00
N LEU A 381 -7.34 -6.39 -19.07
CA LEU A 381 -6.71 -7.46 -18.30
C LEU A 381 -6.59 -7.04 -16.82
N LEU A 382 -6.18 -7.99 -15.97
CA LEU A 382 -5.90 -7.66 -14.57
C LEU A 382 -4.74 -6.69 -14.48
N ASN A 383 -5.02 -5.47 -14.02
CA ASN A 383 -4.00 -4.45 -13.81
C ASN A 383 -3.36 -4.64 -12.43
N HIS A 384 -2.12 -5.14 -12.40
CA HIS A 384 -1.41 -5.42 -11.16
C HIS A 384 -1.09 -4.16 -10.36
N ALA A 385 -1.15 -2.98 -10.99
CA ALA A 385 -0.89 -1.71 -10.31
C ALA A 385 -2.12 -1.13 -9.61
N THR A 386 -3.33 -1.30 -10.19
CA THR A 386 -4.56 -0.64 -9.73
C THR A 386 -5.62 -1.59 -9.22
N GLU A 387 -5.58 -2.88 -9.58
CA GLU A 387 -6.63 -3.85 -9.23
C GLU A 387 -6.15 -4.99 -8.34
N GLN A 388 -4.84 -5.24 -8.29
CA GLN A 388 -4.31 -6.33 -7.49
C GLN A 388 -3.94 -5.89 -6.08
N TYR A 389 -4.56 -6.53 -5.10
CA TYR A 389 -4.33 -6.28 -3.68
C TYR A 389 -3.27 -7.22 -3.12
N LYS A 390 -2.18 -6.68 -2.60
CA LYS A 390 -1.08 -7.43 -1.98
C LYS A 390 -0.65 -6.80 -0.67
N GLN A 391 0.00 -7.60 0.18
CA GLN A 391 0.54 -7.11 1.46
C GLN A 391 1.75 -6.20 1.21
N PRO A 392 1.70 -4.92 1.62
CA PRO A 392 2.78 -3.95 1.32
C PRO A 392 4.04 -4.15 2.16
N GLY A 393 3.97 -4.95 3.23
CA GLY A 393 5.09 -5.16 4.13
C GLY A 393 5.62 -3.84 4.72
N SER A 394 6.91 -3.78 4.92
CA SER A 394 7.57 -2.65 5.59
C SER A 394 7.50 -1.28 4.87
N THR A 395 6.91 -1.20 3.68
CA THR A 395 6.72 0.11 3.01
C THR A 395 5.81 1.03 3.79
N VAL A 396 4.93 0.50 4.63
CA VAL A 396 3.96 1.28 5.41
C VAL A 396 4.57 2.10 6.55
N LYS A 397 5.75 1.73 7.03
CA LYS A 397 6.36 2.29 8.26
C LYS A 397 6.51 3.82 8.28
N PRO A 398 6.91 4.48 7.19
CA PRO A 398 7.04 5.94 7.20
C PRO A 398 5.73 6.65 7.51
N PHE A 399 4.68 6.38 6.74
CA PHE A 399 3.41 7.09 6.84
C PHE A 399 2.47 6.53 7.91
N LEU A 400 2.55 5.22 8.23
CA LEU A 400 1.60 4.59 9.15
C LEU A 400 2.10 4.57 10.60
N ASP A 401 3.42 4.46 10.83
CA ASP A 401 4.00 4.35 12.17
C ASP A 401 4.66 5.66 12.62
N TYR A 402 5.64 6.14 11.85
CA TYR A 402 6.52 7.22 12.30
C TYR A 402 5.91 8.60 12.11
N ALA A 403 5.24 8.89 11.01
CA ALA A 403 4.57 10.17 10.82
C ALA A 403 3.50 10.44 11.91
N PRO A 404 2.60 9.49 12.22
CA PRO A 404 1.68 9.66 13.34
C PRO A 404 2.38 9.77 14.70
N ALA A 405 3.50 9.07 14.92
CA ALA A 405 4.26 9.20 16.17
C ALA A 405 4.88 10.60 16.33
N PHE A 406 5.34 11.22 15.25
CA PHE A 406 5.79 12.61 15.27
C PHE A 406 4.65 13.57 15.61
N ASP A 407 3.46 13.33 15.08
CA ASP A 407 2.31 14.18 15.34
C ASP A 407 1.77 14.07 16.78
N TYR A 408 1.72 12.85 17.31
CA TYR A 408 0.94 12.61 18.53
C TYR A 408 1.75 12.18 19.75
N CYS A 409 2.97 11.65 19.56
CA CYS A 409 3.81 11.21 20.67
C CYS A 409 4.88 12.23 21.07
N GLY A 410 5.08 13.29 20.27
CA GLY A 410 6.08 14.34 20.52
C GLY A 410 7.51 13.82 20.35
N TRP A 411 7.72 12.89 19.44
CA TRP A 411 9.02 12.27 19.20
C TRP A 411 9.88 13.06 18.23
N SER A 412 11.19 12.93 18.43
CA SER A 412 12.24 13.39 17.53
C SER A 412 12.64 12.24 16.60
N THR A 413 13.22 12.55 15.44
CA THR A 413 13.80 11.54 14.54
C THR A 413 14.94 10.72 15.19
N ALA A 414 15.55 11.25 16.26
CA ALA A 414 16.53 10.58 17.11
C ALA A 414 15.92 9.91 18.36
N HIS A 415 14.60 9.73 18.42
CA HIS A 415 13.96 9.03 19.53
C HIS A 415 14.43 7.58 19.58
N MET A 416 14.70 7.07 20.79
CA MET A 416 15.24 5.71 20.97
C MET A 416 14.13 4.74 21.34
N LEU A 417 14.15 3.57 20.73
CA LEU A 417 13.22 2.46 20.97
C LEU A 417 13.97 1.15 21.24
N SER A 418 13.32 0.22 21.89
CA SER A 418 13.87 -1.12 22.12
C SER A 418 13.74 -1.97 20.86
N ASP A 419 14.85 -2.54 20.44
CA ASP A 419 14.86 -3.53 19.36
C ASP A 419 14.94 -4.96 19.93
N LYS A 420 13.91 -5.34 20.70
CA LYS A 420 13.73 -6.67 21.25
C LYS A 420 12.37 -7.23 20.83
N PRO A 421 12.19 -8.56 20.79
CA PRO A 421 10.88 -9.14 20.56
C PRO A 421 9.82 -8.53 21.50
N ILE A 422 8.69 -8.16 20.95
CA ILE A 422 7.59 -7.51 21.66
C ILE A 422 6.35 -8.39 21.59
N THR A 423 5.65 -8.55 22.73
CA THR A 423 4.39 -9.30 22.78
C THR A 423 3.23 -8.33 22.92
N ILE A 424 2.33 -8.34 21.95
CA ILE A 424 1.12 -7.52 21.91
C ILE A 424 -0.07 -8.42 21.58
N GLY A 425 -1.14 -8.34 22.35
CA GLY A 425 -2.35 -9.14 22.12
C GLY A 425 -2.12 -10.66 22.20
N GLY A 426 -1.06 -11.11 22.88
CA GLY A 426 -0.71 -12.54 22.98
C GLY A 426 0.19 -13.06 21.83
N TRP A 427 0.49 -12.25 20.84
CA TRP A 427 1.39 -12.56 19.75
C TRP A 427 2.76 -11.91 19.97
N THR A 428 3.83 -12.67 19.70
CA THR A 428 5.21 -12.15 19.80
C THR A 428 5.73 -11.81 18.42
N TYR A 429 6.09 -10.55 18.23
CA TYR A 429 6.65 -9.99 17.01
C TYR A 429 8.16 -9.79 17.15
N GLN A 430 8.88 -10.01 16.07
CA GLN A 430 10.33 -9.86 16.02
C GLN A 430 10.76 -9.34 14.66
N ASN A 431 12.04 -8.94 14.55
CA ASN A 431 12.61 -8.57 13.27
C ASN A 431 12.78 -9.78 12.36
N ALA A 432 12.92 -9.52 11.08
CA ALA A 432 13.31 -10.54 10.12
C ALA A 432 14.59 -11.27 10.61
N PHE A 433 14.62 -12.59 10.49
CA PHE A 433 15.71 -13.45 10.94
C PHE A 433 16.00 -13.42 12.45
N GLY A 434 15.10 -12.87 13.27
CA GLY A 434 15.23 -12.86 14.74
C GLY A 434 16.37 -12.01 15.30
N ALA A 435 17.02 -11.20 14.47
CA ALA A 435 18.12 -10.33 14.90
C ALA A 435 17.60 -9.20 15.83
N THR A 436 18.38 -8.90 16.88
CA THR A 436 18.12 -7.77 17.78
C THR A 436 19.37 -6.93 17.98
N THR A 437 19.20 -5.61 18.00
CA THR A 437 20.32 -4.65 18.16
C THR A 437 20.31 -3.99 19.55
N GLY A 438 19.26 -4.23 20.33
CA GLY A 438 19.11 -3.73 21.70
C GLY A 438 18.30 -2.43 21.73
N VAL A 439 18.92 -1.28 21.64
CA VAL A 439 18.25 0.05 21.64
C VAL A 439 18.73 0.84 20.44
N VAL A 440 17.78 1.32 19.62
CA VAL A 440 18.05 2.00 18.34
C VAL A 440 17.27 3.31 18.27
N ASP A 441 17.77 4.28 17.51
CA ASP A 441 16.99 5.45 17.13
C ASP A 441 16.12 5.18 15.90
N LEU A 442 15.18 6.09 15.63
CA LEU A 442 14.23 5.93 14.52
C LEU A 442 14.94 5.93 13.16
N THR A 443 16.04 6.68 13.01
CA THR A 443 16.83 6.68 11.77
C THR A 443 17.45 5.31 11.51
N TYR A 444 18.06 4.71 12.53
CA TYR A 444 18.59 3.35 12.42
C TYR A 444 17.47 2.33 12.17
N ALA A 445 16.33 2.49 12.85
CA ALA A 445 15.18 1.59 12.73
C ALA A 445 14.62 1.57 11.29
N ILE A 446 14.45 2.73 10.64
CA ILE A 446 13.92 2.81 9.28
C ILE A 446 14.94 2.32 8.24
N VAL A 447 16.22 2.67 8.39
CA VAL A 447 17.31 2.24 7.51
C VAL A 447 17.41 0.71 7.46
N ASN A 448 17.30 0.06 8.62
CA ASN A 448 17.36 -1.40 8.75
C ASN A 448 15.97 -2.05 8.70
N SER A 449 14.93 -1.28 8.46
CA SER A 449 13.55 -1.76 8.33
C SER A 449 13.07 -2.61 9.51
N LEU A 450 13.48 -2.27 10.75
CA LEU A 450 13.19 -3.04 11.94
C LEU A 450 11.68 -3.07 12.25
N ASN A 451 11.16 -4.24 12.66
CA ASN A 451 9.75 -4.44 12.94
C ASN A 451 9.37 -3.98 14.34
N THR A 452 10.19 -4.33 15.34
CA THR A 452 9.86 -4.09 16.75
C THR A 452 9.79 -2.60 17.11
N PRO A 453 10.65 -1.68 16.58
CA PRO A 453 10.46 -0.25 16.75
C PRO A 453 9.20 0.29 16.06
N ALA A 454 8.86 -0.20 14.87
CA ALA A 454 7.66 0.21 14.15
C ALA A 454 6.38 -0.13 14.94
N MET A 455 6.30 -1.35 15.45
CA MET A 455 5.18 -1.78 16.29
C MET A 455 5.06 -0.96 17.59
N GLN A 456 6.19 -0.59 18.21
CA GLN A 456 6.17 0.30 19.36
C GLN A 456 5.68 1.70 18.99
N ALA A 457 6.08 2.22 17.83
CA ALA A 457 5.60 3.51 17.35
C ALA A 457 4.08 3.51 17.18
N MET A 458 3.54 2.53 16.45
CA MET A 458 2.10 2.37 16.28
C MET A 458 1.39 2.20 17.63
N GLN A 459 1.90 1.35 18.53
CA GLN A 459 1.28 1.14 19.86
C GLN A 459 1.21 2.45 20.64
N ASN A 460 2.26 3.27 20.64
CA ASN A 460 2.26 4.55 21.33
C ASN A 460 1.24 5.54 20.72
N VAL A 461 1.04 5.51 19.42
CA VAL A 461 -0.02 6.29 18.76
C VAL A 461 -1.41 5.74 19.11
N ILE A 462 -1.59 4.43 19.15
CA ILE A 462 -2.85 3.81 19.61
C ILE A 462 -3.15 4.22 21.06
N ASP A 463 -2.16 4.21 21.93
CA ASP A 463 -2.30 4.63 23.34
C ASP A 463 -2.69 6.11 23.46
N ALA A 464 -2.22 6.95 22.53
CA ALA A 464 -2.52 8.38 22.50
C ALA A 464 -3.86 8.72 21.82
N LYS A 465 -4.28 7.98 20.79
CA LYS A 465 -5.39 8.32 19.89
C LYS A 465 -6.50 7.28 19.83
N GLY A 466 -6.22 6.02 20.13
CA GLY A 466 -7.15 4.89 20.01
C GLY A 466 -7.15 4.23 18.63
N TYR A 467 -7.74 3.05 18.56
CA TYR A 467 -7.87 2.26 17.31
C TYR A 467 -8.74 2.97 16.27
N ASP A 468 -9.85 3.57 16.68
CA ASP A 468 -10.78 4.25 15.77
C ASP A 468 -10.11 5.40 15.00
N TRP A 469 -9.09 6.02 15.60
CA TRP A 469 -8.31 7.06 14.92
C TRP A 469 -7.56 6.47 13.71
N TYR A 470 -6.94 5.29 13.87
CA TYR A 470 -6.23 4.64 12.77
C TYR A 470 -7.17 4.23 11.63
N VAL A 471 -8.35 3.71 11.96
CA VAL A 471 -9.38 3.39 10.96
C VAL A 471 -9.70 4.63 10.12
N HIS A 472 -9.98 5.77 10.77
CA HIS A 472 -10.25 7.02 10.05
C HIS A 472 -9.03 7.53 9.27
N TYR A 473 -7.84 7.41 9.85
CA TYR A 473 -6.61 7.84 9.21
C TYR A 473 -6.34 7.06 7.93
N MET A 474 -6.45 5.73 7.97
CA MET A 474 -6.26 4.88 6.79
C MET A 474 -7.24 5.22 5.67
N LYS A 475 -8.52 5.42 6.00
CA LYS A 475 -9.52 5.88 5.01
C LYS A 475 -9.16 7.25 4.42
N SER A 476 -8.66 8.16 5.26
CA SER A 476 -8.28 9.50 4.81
C SER A 476 -7.08 9.55 3.89
N ILE A 477 -6.23 8.53 3.90
CA ILE A 477 -5.07 8.38 3.00
C ILE A 477 -5.32 7.38 1.85
N GLY A 478 -6.60 7.03 1.60
CA GLY A 478 -7.05 6.35 0.40
C GLY A 478 -7.08 4.83 0.45
N PHE A 479 -6.92 4.20 1.63
CA PHE A 479 -7.10 2.75 1.74
C PHE A 479 -8.59 2.39 1.83
N ASP A 480 -8.94 1.23 1.27
CA ASP A 480 -10.31 0.75 1.23
C ASP A 480 -10.94 0.63 2.62
N ASP A 481 -12.21 0.93 2.70
CA ASP A 481 -12.98 0.85 3.94
C ASP A 481 -12.87 -0.53 4.61
N SER A 482 -12.90 -1.62 3.82
CA SER A 482 -12.80 -2.98 4.34
C SER A 482 -11.43 -3.28 4.96
N VAL A 483 -10.35 -2.73 4.40
CA VAL A 483 -8.99 -2.87 4.92
C VAL A 483 -8.83 -2.02 6.17
N ALA A 484 -9.27 -0.77 6.13
CA ALA A 484 -9.20 0.14 7.27
C ALA A 484 -10.03 -0.35 8.47
N ASP A 485 -11.24 -0.88 8.23
CA ASP A 485 -12.11 -1.44 9.28
C ASP A 485 -11.51 -2.71 9.93
N GLY A 486 -10.61 -3.42 9.21
CA GLY A 486 -9.83 -4.55 9.71
C GLY A 486 -8.57 -4.19 10.51
N PHE A 487 -8.33 -2.88 10.75
CA PHE A 487 -7.10 -2.39 11.38
C PHE A 487 -6.74 -3.13 12.66
N ASN A 488 -5.49 -3.54 12.75
CA ASN A 488 -4.89 -4.15 13.93
C ASN A 488 -3.38 -3.84 13.99
N ILE A 489 -2.74 -4.15 15.11
CA ILE A 489 -1.33 -3.78 15.36
C ILE A 489 -0.33 -4.38 14.36
N ALA A 490 -0.65 -5.51 13.69
CA ALA A 490 0.22 -6.11 12.68
C ALA A 490 0.33 -5.24 11.42
N TYR A 491 -0.56 -4.27 11.24
CA TYR A 491 -0.49 -3.29 10.15
C TYR A 491 0.76 -2.42 10.22
N ALA A 492 1.36 -2.25 11.40
CA ALA A 492 2.66 -1.58 11.57
C ALA A 492 3.79 -2.17 10.71
N ILE A 493 3.68 -3.43 10.33
CA ILE A 493 4.67 -4.11 9.48
C ILE A 493 4.10 -4.46 8.11
N GLY A 494 2.91 -3.95 7.77
CA GLY A 494 2.20 -4.25 6.53
C GLY A 494 1.81 -5.72 6.42
N GLY A 495 1.52 -6.34 7.54
CA GLY A 495 1.18 -7.77 7.65
C GLY A 495 -0.30 -8.01 7.92
N ASN A 496 -0.64 -9.27 8.16
CA ASN A 496 -2.00 -9.77 8.36
C ASN A 496 -2.89 -9.47 7.12
N ASP A 497 -4.10 -8.97 7.33
CA ASP A 497 -5.06 -8.65 6.27
C ASP A 497 -4.86 -7.25 5.66
N PHE A 498 -3.75 -6.58 5.97
CA PHE A 498 -3.42 -5.33 5.30
C PHE A 498 -2.99 -5.61 3.86
N VAL A 499 -3.87 -5.31 2.94
CA VAL A 499 -3.61 -5.41 1.50
C VAL A 499 -3.92 -4.07 0.83
N CYS A 500 -3.16 -3.74 -0.21
CA CYS A 500 -3.37 -2.53 -0.99
C CYS A 500 -2.91 -2.73 -2.43
N THR A 501 -3.33 -1.83 -3.31
CA THR A 501 -2.79 -1.73 -4.67
C THR A 501 -1.48 -0.92 -4.67
N VAL A 502 -0.74 -0.97 -5.78
CA VAL A 502 0.45 -0.13 -5.96
C VAL A 502 0.07 1.35 -6.01
N GLU A 503 -1.07 1.67 -6.59
CA GLU A 503 -1.62 3.03 -6.64
C GLU A 503 -1.89 3.59 -5.24
N GLN A 504 -2.61 2.84 -4.40
CA GLN A 504 -2.89 3.26 -3.02
C GLN A 504 -1.61 3.49 -2.22
N LEU A 505 -0.61 2.62 -2.42
CA LEU A 505 0.69 2.78 -1.75
C LEU A 505 1.45 4.01 -2.24
N ALA A 506 1.47 4.26 -3.55
CA ALA A 506 2.10 5.45 -4.13
C ALA A 506 1.45 6.73 -3.60
N ALA A 507 0.11 6.77 -3.56
CA ALA A 507 -0.66 7.90 -3.05
C ALA A 507 -0.38 8.18 -1.56
N ALA A 508 -0.29 7.12 -0.74
CA ALA A 508 0.04 7.26 0.68
C ALA A 508 1.44 7.86 0.91
N HIS A 509 2.43 7.50 0.07
CA HIS A 509 3.77 8.08 0.13
C HIS A 509 3.87 9.47 -0.49
N ALA A 510 3.05 9.81 -1.48
CA ALA A 510 3.00 11.16 -2.04
C ALA A 510 2.60 12.20 -0.99
N VAL A 511 1.80 11.81 0.00
CA VAL A 511 1.41 12.66 1.15
C VAL A 511 2.64 13.22 1.88
N GLU A 512 3.70 12.42 2.03
CA GLU A 512 4.92 12.83 2.73
C GLU A 512 5.72 13.88 1.95
N MET A 513 5.57 13.90 0.61
CA MET A 513 6.31 14.82 -0.28
C MET A 513 5.60 16.14 -0.53
N ASN A 514 4.31 16.23 -0.27
CA ASN A 514 3.49 17.41 -0.58
C ASN A 514 3.02 18.20 0.65
N GLY A 515 3.65 17.98 1.82
CA GLY A 515 3.32 18.69 3.05
C GLY A 515 2.16 18.09 3.84
N GLY A 516 1.85 16.83 3.64
CA GLY A 516 0.87 16.09 4.44
C GLY A 516 -0.54 16.06 3.86
N TYR A 517 -0.69 16.28 2.54
CA TYR A 517 -1.98 16.29 1.87
C TYR A 517 -2.19 15.02 1.04
N TYR A 518 -3.33 14.38 1.21
CA TYR A 518 -3.81 13.35 0.30
C TYR A 518 -4.56 14.00 -0.86
N ILE A 519 -4.26 13.54 -2.07
CA ILE A 519 -4.96 13.90 -3.30
C ILE A 519 -5.34 12.59 -3.97
N THR A 520 -6.61 12.44 -4.36
CA THR A 520 -7.07 11.23 -5.03
C THR A 520 -6.26 11.00 -6.31
N PRO A 521 -5.61 9.83 -6.47
CA PRO A 521 -4.94 9.47 -7.71
C PRO A 521 -5.89 9.52 -8.89
N HIS A 522 -5.43 9.99 -10.03
CA HIS A 522 -6.26 10.10 -11.21
C HIS A 522 -5.42 10.15 -12.49
N THR A 523 -6.00 9.67 -13.57
CA THR A 523 -5.38 9.68 -14.90
C THR A 523 -5.92 10.83 -15.75
N ILE A 524 -7.15 11.32 -15.48
CA ILE A 524 -7.90 12.22 -16.36
C ILE A 524 -7.78 13.66 -15.92
N THR A 525 -7.45 14.53 -16.87
CA THR A 525 -7.42 15.99 -16.69
C THR A 525 -8.65 16.67 -17.26
N LYS A 526 -9.23 16.13 -18.37
CA LYS A 526 -10.39 16.70 -19.04
C LYS A 526 -11.12 15.67 -19.89
N ILE A 527 -12.43 15.80 -20.00
CA ILE A 527 -13.28 15.03 -20.92
C ILE A 527 -14.11 15.99 -21.77
N GLU A 528 -14.12 15.79 -23.10
CA GLU A 528 -14.98 16.49 -24.05
C GLU A 528 -15.89 15.49 -24.76
N TYR A 529 -17.14 15.86 -25.01
CA TYR A 529 -18.09 15.01 -25.74
C TYR A 529 -18.07 15.36 -27.24
N ARG A 530 -17.72 14.38 -28.07
CA ARG A 530 -17.54 14.60 -29.51
C ARG A 530 -18.83 14.95 -30.26
N ASN A 531 -19.96 14.55 -29.73
CA ASN A 531 -21.28 14.86 -30.28
C ASN A 531 -21.84 16.23 -29.82
N GLY A 532 -21.10 16.93 -28.93
CA GLY A 532 -21.54 18.23 -28.38
C GLY A 532 -22.78 18.10 -27.47
N SER A 533 -23.10 16.90 -26.99
CA SER A 533 -24.28 16.65 -26.18
C SER A 533 -24.20 17.28 -24.77
N GLN A 534 -22.97 17.49 -24.28
CA GLN A 534 -22.71 18.04 -22.95
C GLN A 534 -21.49 18.97 -22.98
N GLU A 535 -21.43 19.86 -22.01
CA GLU A 535 -20.24 20.70 -21.78
C GLU A 535 -19.04 19.85 -21.35
N PRO A 536 -17.81 20.27 -21.66
CA PRO A 536 -16.61 19.58 -21.20
C PRO A 536 -16.59 19.42 -19.68
N THR A 537 -16.10 18.30 -19.21
CA THR A 537 -15.90 18.01 -17.79
C THR A 537 -14.43 18.13 -17.43
N GLU A 538 -14.09 18.99 -16.48
CA GLU A 538 -12.77 19.08 -15.86
C GLU A 538 -12.93 18.61 -14.42
N PRO A 539 -12.53 17.37 -14.11
CA PRO A 539 -12.70 16.82 -12.77
C PRO A 539 -11.94 17.64 -11.72
N GLN A 540 -12.53 17.79 -10.55
CA GLN A 540 -11.89 18.48 -9.43
C GLN A 540 -11.55 17.46 -8.35
N TYR A 541 -10.27 17.34 -8.05
CA TYR A 541 -9.77 16.39 -7.05
C TYR A 541 -9.49 17.12 -5.74
N GLU A 542 -10.10 16.62 -4.67
CA GLU A 542 -9.98 17.25 -3.36
C GLU A 542 -8.58 17.03 -2.78
N LYS A 543 -8.00 18.08 -2.21
CA LYS A 543 -6.73 18.05 -1.47
C LYS A 543 -7.03 18.11 0.02
N VAL A 544 -6.86 16.98 0.72
CA VAL A 544 -7.20 16.83 2.13
C VAL A 544 -5.94 16.71 2.97
N GLN A 545 -5.75 17.57 3.96
CA GLN A 545 -4.62 17.44 4.89
C GLN A 545 -4.87 16.29 5.87
N VAL A 546 -4.02 15.25 5.83
CA VAL A 546 -4.16 14.01 6.61
C VAL A 546 -3.08 13.85 7.67
N MET A 547 -1.94 14.52 7.53
CA MET A 547 -0.92 14.65 8.56
C MET A 547 -0.37 16.09 8.60
N SER A 548 0.32 16.47 9.66
CA SER A 548 0.95 17.78 9.70
C SER A 548 2.14 17.86 8.74
N GLU A 549 2.41 19.05 8.21
CA GLU A 549 3.60 19.33 7.41
C GLU A 549 4.89 18.92 8.13
N ALA A 550 4.93 19.09 9.44
CA ALA A 550 6.05 18.68 10.27
C ALA A 550 6.24 17.16 10.28
N ALA A 551 5.16 16.38 10.43
CA ALA A 551 5.21 14.93 10.44
C ALA A 551 5.63 14.40 9.05
N ALA A 552 5.05 14.96 7.99
CA ALA A 552 5.41 14.65 6.60
C ALA A 552 6.91 14.87 6.35
N TYR A 553 7.43 16.04 6.70
CA TYR A 553 8.85 16.35 6.52
C TYR A 553 9.77 15.43 7.37
N MET A 554 9.39 15.16 8.62
CA MET A 554 10.20 14.31 9.50
C MET A 554 10.19 12.85 9.02
N ALA A 555 9.07 12.32 8.53
CA ALA A 555 8.99 10.99 7.92
C ALA A 555 9.83 10.93 6.63
N SER A 556 9.73 11.93 5.77
CA SER A 556 10.58 12.06 4.58
C SER A 556 12.06 12.06 4.93
N SER A 557 12.48 12.73 6.01
CA SER A 557 13.89 12.72 6.45
C SER A 557 14.40 11.34 6.83
N LEU A 558 13.52 10.47 7.36
CA LEU A 558 13.85 9.07 7.62
C LEU A 558 13.99 8.27 6.31
N MET A 559 13.09 8.48 5.34
CA MET A 559 13.18 7.86 4.02
C MET A 559 14.42 8.31 3.24
N TYR A 560 14.79 9.59 3.34
CA TYR A 560 16.05 10.10 2.82
C TYR A 560 17.24 9.34 3.41
N SER A 561 17.25 9.16 4.73
CA SER A 561 18.30 8.41 5.42
C SER A 561 18.36 6.96 4.97
N ALA A 562 17.22 6.33 4.69
CA ALA A 562 17.15 4.96 4.20
C ALA A 562 17.81 4.79 2.82
N VAL A 563 17.67 5.76 1.92
CA VAL A 563 18.33 5.76 0.60
C VAL A 563 19.82 6.09 0.70
N HIS A 564 20.18 7.13 1.48
CA HIS A 564 21.52 7.74 1.45
C HIS A 564 22.48 7.19 2.52
N THR A 565 22.08 6.15 3.26
CA THR A 565 22.99 5.48 4.19
C THR A 565 24.04 4.64 3.43
N THR A 566 25.27 4.65 3.93
CA THR A 566 26.41 3.94 3.35
C THR A 566 26.37 2.41 3.52
N THR A 567 25.40 1.88 4.25
CA THR A 567 25.22 0.43 4.39
C THR A 567 24.69 -0.17 3.10
N ASN A 568 25.16 -1.35 2.75
CA ASN A 568 24.76 -2.07 1.54
C ASN A 568 23.26 -2.41 1.61
N ASN A 569 22.42 -1.64 0.93
CA ASN A 569 20.99 -1.83 0.85
C ASN A 569 20.47 -1.69 -0.60
N PHE A 570 19.28 -2.20 -0.87
CA PHE A 570 18.68 -2.20 -2.20
C PHE A 570 18.31 -0.79 -2.71
N LEU A 571 18.13 0.19 -1.81
CA LEU A 571 17.77 1.56 -2.16
C LEU A 571 18.94 2.37 -2.74
N GLN A 572 20.19 1.91 -2.65
CA GLN A 572 21.36 2.65 -3.15
C GLN A 572 21.31 2.90 -4.67
N VAL A 573 20.63 2.08 -5.43
CA VAL A 573 20.44 2.28 -6.89
C VAL A 573 19.59 3.51 -7.21
N LEU A 574 18.88 4.05 -6.21
CA LEU A 574 18.04 5.23 -6.33
C LEU A 574 18.76 6.54 -6.01
N ILE A 575 20.04 6.49 -5.61
CA ILE A 575 20.84 7.69 -5.32
C ILE A 575 21.06 8.48 -6.62
N ARG A 576 20.74 9.77 -6.57
CA ARG A 576 20.91 10.73 -7.66
C ARG A 576 21.71 11.94 -7.18
N ASN A 577 21.95 12.89 -8.08
CA ASN A 577 22.54 14.20 -7.74
C ASN A 577 21.54 15.18 -7.10
N TYR A 578 20.32 14.73 -6.84
CA TYR A 578 19.27 15.39 -6.09
C TYR A 578 18.73 14.44 -5.00
N ALA A 579 17.94 14.97 -4.08
CA ALA A 579 17.41 14.20 -2.96
C ALA A 579 16.34 13.20 -3.43
N THR A 580 16.51 11.93 -3.03
CA THR A 580 15.55 10.85 -3.24
C THR A 580 15.17 10.25 -1.89
N TYR A 581 13.94 9.78 -1.78
CA TYR A 581 13.32 9.30 -0.56
C TYR A 581 12.73 7.92 -0.84
N GLY A 582 13.04 6.91 -0.05
CA GLY A 582 12.61 5.58 -0.43
C GLY A 582 12.42 4.61 0.72
N LYS A 583 11.64 3.57 0.46
CA LYS A 583 11.41 2.47 1.38
C LYS A 583 11.17 1.17 0.63
N THR A 584 11.72 0.07 1.16
CA THR A 584 11.47 -1.30 0.70
C THR A 584 10.41 -1.99 1.56
N GLY A 585 9.70 -2.94 0.97
CA GLY A 585 8.80 -3.86 1.66
C GLY A 585 8.92 -5.27 1.11
N THR A 586 8.59 -6.25 1.93
CA THR A 586 8.51 -7.65 1.54
C THR A 586 7.40 -8.33 2.31
N SER A 587 6.73 -9.29 1.69
CA SER A 587 5.86 -10.22 2.39
C SER A 587 6.25 -11.66 2.07
N ASP A 588 5.73 -12.62 2.81
CA ASP A 588 6.00 -14.04 2.62
C ASP A 588 4.71 -14.86 2.53
N TRP A 589 4.85 -16.12 2.12
CA TRP A 589 3.72 -17.04 2.03
C TRP A 589 3.22 -17.54 3.39
N GLY A 590 3.97 -17.32 4.49
CA GLY A 590 3.67 -17.89 5.79
C GLY A 590 3.47 -19.40 5.71
N ASP A 591 2.42 -19.88 6.39
CA ASP A 591 2.02 -21.31 6.35
C ASP A 591 1.20 -21.66 5.09
N SER A 592 0.61 -20.66 4.41
CA SER A 592 -0.26 -20.89 3.26
C SER A 592 0.48 -21.48 2.05
N GLY A 593 1.78 -21.22 1.93
CA GLY A 593 2.62 -21.77 0.88
C GLY A 593 2.91 -23.27 1.00
N LEU A 594 2.84 -23.83 2.23
CA LEU A 594 3.22 -25.22 2.50
C LEU A 594 2.42 -26.24 1.70
N GLN A 595 1.12 -25.99 1.49
CA GLN A 595 0.25 -26.85 0.68
C GLN A 595 0.65 -26.93 -0.81
N TYR A 596 1.40 -25.96 -1.30
CA TYR A 596 1.92 -25.89 -2.65
C TYR A 596 3.39 -26.34 -2.77
N GLY A 597 4.02 -26.75 -1.64
CA GLY A 597 5.43 -27.16 -1.58
C GLY A 597 6.40 -25.97 -1.44
N ILE A 598 5.89 -24.78 -1.20
CA ILE A 598 6.68 -23.57 -0.95
C ILE A 598 7.18 -23.60 0.51
N PRO A 599 8.46 -23.32 0.77
CA PRO A 599 8.99 -23.29 2.13
C PRO A 599 8.28 -22.25 3.02
N GLN A 600 8.12 -22.57 4.31
CA GLN A 600 7.56 -21.62 5.28
C GLN A 600 8.37 -20.31 5.32
N GLY A 601 7.68 -19.17 5.28
CA GLY A 601 8.32 -17.86 5.28
C GLY A 601 9.08 -17.51 4.01
N ALA A 602 8.87 -18.27 2.91
CA ALA A 602 9.42 -17.93 1.61
C ALA A 602 8.81 -16.61 1.10
N MET A 603 9.67 -15.71 0.67
CA MET A 603 9.28 -14.37 0.18
C MET A 603 8.42 -14.48 -1.09
N LYS A 604 7.24 -13.86 -1.09
CA LYS A 604 6.30 -13.87 -2.21
C LYS A 604 6.19 -12.53 -2.93
N ASP A 605 6.29 -11.42 -2.20
CA ASP A 605 6.14 -10.08 -2.73
C ASP A 605 7.35 -9.24 -2.38
N LYS A 606 7.81 -8.45 -3.32
CA LYS A 606 8.78 -7.38 -3.13
C LYS A 606 8.16 -6.06 -3.50
N TRP A 607 8.39 -5.07 -2.66
CA TRP A 607 7.90 -3.72 -2.86
C TRP A 607 9.02 -2.71 -2.73
N MET A 608 8.93 -1.66 -3.49
CA MET A 608 9.78 -0.50 -3.32
C MET A 608 9.01 0.76 -3.68
N VAL A 609 9.24 1.82 -2.92
CA VAL A 609 8.75 3.16 -3.22
C VAL A 609 9.93 4.10 -3.28
N CYS A 610 9.93 4.98 -4.25
CA CYS A 610 10.88 6.06 -4.39
C CYS A 610 10.14 7.35 -4.71
N SER A 611 10.46 8.39 -3.97
CA SER A 611 9.92 9.73 -4.19
C SER A 611 11.04 10.75 -4.36
N ASP A 612 10.74 11.81 -5.07
CA ASP A 612 11.41 13.10 -4.99
C ASP A 612 10.36 14.19 -4.73
N THR A 613 10.67 15.46 -4.88
CA THR A 613 9.70 16.52 -4.63
C THR A 613 8.66 16.71 -5.74
N MET A 614 8.83 16.05 -6.90
CA MET A 614 7.93 16.12 -8.04
C MET A 614 7.08 14.88 -8.17
N TYR A 615 7.70 13.69 -8.05
CA TYR A 615 7.07 12.41 -8.33
C TYR A 615 7.24 11.42 -7.19
N THR A 616 6.25 10.55 -7.06
CA THR A 616 6.33 9.31 -6.27
C THR A 616 6.08 8.13 -7.20
N SER A 617 7.00 7.18 -7.19
CA SER A 617 6.88 5.93 -7.92
C SER A 617 6.88 4.76 -6.96
N ALA A 618 5.96 3.83 -7.16
CA ALA A 618 5.87 2.59 -6.41
C ALA A 618 5.91 1.39 -7.36
N VAL A 619 6.52 0.30 -6.91
CA VAL A 619 6.55 -0.97 -7.65
C VAL A 619 6.29 -2.14 -6.72
N TRP A 620 5.51 -3.07 -7.21
CA TRP A 620 5.35 -4.41 -6.69
C TRP A 620 5.94 -5.42 -7.68
N ALA A 621 6.58 -6.48 -7.18
CA ALA A 621 7.01 -7.63 -7.95
C ALA A 621 6.70 -8.92 -7.19
N GLY A 622 6.19 -9.94 -7.90
CA GLY A 622 5.81 -11.20 -7.29
C GLY A 622 4.91 -12.05 -8.17
N TRP A 623 4.02 -12.82 -7.55
CA TRP A 623 3.10 -13.72 -8.25
C TRP A 623 1.67 -13.52 -7.78
N GLU A 624 0.73 -13.70 -8.69
CA GLU A 624 -0.70 -13.63 -8.35
C GLU A 624 -1.09 -14.67 -7.32
N LYS A 625 -0.67 -15.92 -7.51
CA LYS A 625 -1.04 -17.08 -6.69
C LYS A 625 0.12 -18.06 -6.52
N ALA A 626 0.02 -18.93 -5.50
CA ALA A 626 0.89 -20.09 -5.35
C ALA A 626 0.43 -21.22 -6.29
N GLU A 627 1.39 -21.96 -6.84
CA GLU A 627 1.11 -23.12 -7.71
C GLU A 627 1.80 -24.37 -7.19
N VAL A 628 1.15 -25.52 -7.33
CA VAL A 628 1.69 -26.83 -6.91
C VAL A 628 2.93 -27.17 -7.73
N GLY A 629 4.08 -27.29 -7.06
CA GLY A 629 5.36 -27.56 -7.74
C GLY A 629 5.95 -26.35 -8.44
N GLY A 630 5.30 -25.18 -8.34
CA GLY A 630 5.81 -23.89 -8.82
C GLY A 630 6.90 -23.33 -7.93
N ASN A 631 7.72 -22.46 -8.50
CA ASN A 631 8.77 -21.73 -7.78
C ASN A 631 8.31 -20.27 -7.55
N ASN A 632 7.03 -20.08 -7.21
CA ASN A 632 6.41 -18.76 -7.02
C ASN A 632 6.83 -18.14 -5.67
N TYR A 633 8.13 -18.05 -5.45
CA TYR A 633 8.76 -17.39 -4.31
C TYR A 633 10.21 -17.04 -4.64
N PHE A 634 10.71 -15.99 -4.03
CA PHE A 634 12.09 -15.54 -4.23
C PHE A 634 13.08 -16.36 -3.40
N THR A 635 14.09 -16.93 -4.02
CA THR A 635 15.16 -17.68 -3.37
C THR A 635 16.46 -16.89 -3.24
N ASN A 636 16.54 -15.75 -3.91
CA ASN A 636 17.69 -14.85 -3.88
C ASN A 636 17.24 -13.38 -3.80
N PHE A 637 18.18 -12.50 -3.52
CA PHE A 637 17.95 -11.07 -3.37
C PHE A 637 18.36 -10.32 -4.65
N ILE A 638 17.72 -10.62 -5.79
CA ILE A 638 17.80 -9.75 -6.97
C ILE A 638 17.09 -8.44 -6.64
N ASN A 639 17.60 -7.31 -7.10
CA ASN A 639 17.03 -5.99 -6.84
C ASN A 639 16.25 -5.46 -8.06
N GLU A 640 15.38 -6.29 -8.63
CA GLU A 640 14.56 -5.92 -9.80
C GLU A 640 13.69 -4.69 -9.52
N THR A 641 13.05 -4.62 -8.37
CA THR A 641 12.23 -3.46 -7.97
C THR A 641 13.04 -2.16 -7.89
N GLY A 642 14.28 -2.25 -7.41
CA GLY A 642 15.21 -1.11 -7.38
C GLY A 642 15.64 -0.66 -8.76
N TYR A 643 15.94 -1.59 -9.68
CA TYR A 643 16.31 -1.26 -11.05
C TYR A 643 15.12 -0.71 -11.84
N ILE A 644 13.90 -1.23 -11.62
CA ILE A 644 12.68 -0.69 -12.21
C ILE A 644 12.51 0.77 -11.80
N LEU A 645 12.50 1.06 -10.49
CA LEU A 645 12.34 2.43 -10.01
C LEU A 645 13.49 3.35 -10.42
N SER A 646 14.70 2.82 -10.51
CA SER A 646 15.85 3.60 -11.03
C SER A 646 15.62 4.05 -12.46
N ALA A 647 15.13 3.15 -13.34
CA ALA A 647 14.81 3.48 -14.72
C ALA A 647 13.65 4.47 -14.83
N VAL A 648 12.60 4.26 -14.05
CA VAL A 648 11.43 5.15 -14.02
C VAL A 648 11.82 6.54 -13.51
N LEU A 649 12.65 6.62 -12.46
CA LEU A 649 13.14 7.89 -11.92
C LEU A 649 13.97 8.67 -12.96
N ASP A 650 14.80 7.99 -13.74
CA ASP A 650 15.54 8.62 -14.84
C ASP A 650 14.61 9.11 -15.94
N ALA A 651 13.53 8.38 -16.23
CA ALA A 651 12.49 8.79 -17.19
C ALA A 651 11.66 9.99 -16.69
N CYS A 652 11.41 10.09 -15.38
CA CYS A 652 10.70 11.24 -14.80
C CYS A 652 11.41 12.58 -15.07
N HIS A 653 12.74 12.54 -15.19
CA HIS A 653 13.58 13.72 -15.37
C HIS A 653 14.36 13.72 -16.69
N ALA A 654 13.91 12.94 -17.68
CA ALA A 654 14.52 12.91 -19.00
C ALA A 654 14.44 14.24 -19.76
N ASP A 655 13.52 15.12 -19.36
CA ASP A 655 13.40 16.50 -19.86
C ASP A 655 14.45 17.46 -19.28
N GLY A 656 15.30 16.97 -18.37
CA GLY A 656 16.32 17.77 -17.68
C GLY A 656 15.79 18.52 -16.45
N SER A 657 14.55 18.29 -16.03
CA SER A 657 14.02 18.81 -14.76
C SER A 657 14.84 18.26 -13.59
N VAL A 658 15.11 19.10 -12.60
CA VAL A 658 15.83 18.71 -11.38
C VAL A 658 14.93 18.99 -10.18
N PRO A 659 14.54 17.97 -9.43
CA PRO A 659 13.74 18.14 -8.22
C PRO A 659 14.42 19.06 -7.23
N ALA A 660 13.67 19.97 -6.64
CA ALA A 660 14.18 20.79 -5.54
C ALA A 660 14.41 19.92 -4.31
N THR A 661 15.35 20.31 -3.44
CA THR A 661 15.46 19.67 -2.14
C THR A 661 14.27 20.06 -1.28
N LEU A 662 13.64 19.07 -0.63
CA LEU A 662 12.54 19.31 0.30
C LEU A 662 13.02 20.26 1.42
N GLN A 663 12.37 21.40 1.52
CA GLN A 663 12.76 22.44 2.48
C GLN A 663 12.19 22.13 3.86
N GLN A 664 13.05 22.29 4.90
CA GLN A 664 12.59 22.16 6.27
C GLN A 664 11.57 23.26 6.58
N PRO A 665 10.32 22.92 6.96
CA PRO A 665 9.32 23.90 7.28
C PRO A 665 9.58 24.56 8.65
N GLU A 666 9.00 25.75 8.86
CA GLU A 666 9.09 26.45 10.15
C GLU A 666 8.46 25.64 11.31
N SER A 667 7.57 24.73 10.98
CA SER A 667 6.95 23.79 11.91
C SER A 667 7.89 22.71 12.45
N VAL A 668 9.15 22.63 11.94
CA VAL A 668 10.19 21.67 12.36
C VAL A 668 11.43 22.40 12.82
N LYS A 669 12.02 21.94 13.92
CA LYS A 669 13.34 22.42 14.40
C LYS A 669 14.27 21.25 14.71
N SER A 670 15.56 21.54 14.72
CA SER A 670 16.57 20.64 15.27
C SER A 670 16.59 20.76 16.79
N ILE A 671 16.70 19.65 17.50
CA ILE A 671 16.84 19.59 18.95
C ILE A 671 18.01 18.68 19.34
N SER A 672 18.81 19.15 20.32
CA SER A 672 19.86 18.33 20.93
C SER A 672 19.44 17.93 22.34
N PHE A 673 19.61 16.67 22.67
CA PHE A 673 19.24 16.13 23.98
C PHE A 673 20.13 14.95 24.36
N ILE A 674 20.03 14.48 25.61
CA ILE A 674 20.75 13.30 26.08
C ILE A 674 20.21 12.06 25.34
N LYS A 675 21.06 11.35 24.64
CA LYS A 675 20.74 10.13 23.90
C LYS A 675 20.03 9.10 24.79
N GLY A 676 18.90 8.61 24.36
CA GLY A 676 18.09 7.63 25.08
C GLY A 676 17.24 8.17 26.22
N SER A 677 17.25 9.49 26.49
CA SER A 677 16.38 10.08 27.51
C SER A 677 14.94 10.21 27.01
N TRP A 678 13.99 9.89 27.88
CA TRP A 678 12.57 10.18 27.67
C TRP A 678 11.89 10.45 29.04
N PRO A 679 11.19 11.56 29.22
CA PRO A 679 11.16 12.77 28.37
C PRO A 679 12.57 13.33 28.10
N TYR A 680 12.76 13.98 26.95
CA TYR A 680 14.09 14.48 26.56
C TYR A 680 14.71 15.43 27.60
N MET A 681 16.01 15.24 27.86
CA MET A 681 16.78 16.04 28.84
C MET A 681 17.86 16.85 28.12
N ALA A 682 18.05 18.07 28.57
CA ALA A 682 19.13 18.92 28.09
C ALA A 682 20.50 18.29 28.37
N VAL A 683 21.40 18.38 27.43
CA VAL A 683 22.78 17.89 27.58
C VAL A 683 23.50 18.78 28.58
N PRO A 684 24.11 18.22 29.64
CA PRO A 684 24.92 18.99 30.56
C PRO A 684 26.13 19.60 29.86
N GLU A 685 26.60 20.74 30.33
CA GLU A 685 27.79 21.42 29.83
C GLU A 685 29.02 20.49 29.92
N GLY A 686 29.79 20.41 28.83
CA GLY A 686 30.97 19.55 28.72
C GLY A 686 30.70 18.05 28.50
N ARG A 687 29.42 17.66 28.27
CA ARG A 687 29.06 16.26 28.08
C ARG A 687 28.48 15.98 26.66
N ASP A 688 29.20 16.45 25.63
CA ASP A 688 28.85 16.20 24.22
C ASP A 688 28.86 14.71 23.85
N ASP A 689 29.55 13.87 24.64
CA ASP A 689 29.51 12.40 24.53
C ASP A 689 28.10 11.80 24.72
N LEU A 690 27.23 12.49 25.44
CA LEU A 690 25.85 12.05 25.68
C LEU A 690 24.87 12.60 24.67
N LYS A 691 25.32 13.50 23.80
CA LYS A 691 24.45 14.25 22.90
C LYS A 691 23.99 13.41 21.73
N THR A 692 22.72 13.49 21.43
CA THR A 692 22.16 13.19 20.12
C THR A 692 21.41 14.41 19.60
N THR A 693 21.25 14.47 18.29
CA THR A 693 20.51 15.57 17.64
C THR A 693 19.55 14.97 16.63
N GLY A 694 18.32 15.45 16.60
CA GLY A 694 17.30 15.04 15.67
C GLY A 694 16.33 16.16 15.35
N LEU A 695 15.46 15.94 14.40
CA LEU A 695 14.35 16.83 14.07
C LEU A 695 13.19 16.61 15.04
N ILE A 696 12.45 17.66 15.36
CA ILE A 696 11.25 17.61 16.19
C ILE A 696 10.30 18.73 15.77
N LYS A 697 9.03 18.60 16.07
CA LYS A 697 8.05 19.69 15.86
C LYS A 697 8.45 20.94 16.63
N ALA A 698 8.34 22.11 15.99
CA ALA A 698 8.83 23.39 16.54
C ALA A 698 8.13 23.80 17.84
N ASP A 699 6.91 23.37 18.05
CA ASP A 699 6.11 23.62 19.25
C ASP A 699 6.53 22.76 20.46
N TYR A 700 7.47 21.83 20.31
CA TYR A 700 7.97 21.03 21.42
C TYR A 700 8.72 21.89 22.44
N THR A 701 8.23 21.92 23.68
CA THR A 701 8.76 22.73 24.80
C THR A 701 9.11 21.90 26.05
N LYS A 702 9.04 20.58 25.96
CA LYS A 702 9.12 19.68 27.13
C LYS A 702 10.55 19.22 27.48
N LEU A 703 11.59 19.90 26.96
CA LEU A 703 12.99 19.59 27.30
C LEU A 703 13.24 19.83 28.80
N LYS A 704 13.60 18.76 29.51
CA LYS A 704 13.87 18.81 30.95
C LYS A 704 15.35 19.11 31.21
N SER A 705 15.63 19.88 32.27
CA SER A 705 17.00 20.03 32.76
C SER A 705 17.44 18.72 33.42
N TYR A 706 18.71 18.34 33.20
CA TYR A 706 19.32 17.25 33.94
C TYR A 706 20.05 17.84 35.17
N ASN A 707 19.61 17.49 36.38
CA ASN A 707 20.14 18.00 37.65
C ASN A 707 20.69 16.85 38.52
N ALA A 708 21.64 16.06 38.01
CA ALA A 708 22.33 15.10 38.86
C ALA A 708 23.59 15.73 39.46
N GLU A 709 23.74 15.66 40.77
CA GLU A 709 25.02 15.98 41.42
C GLU A 709 26.07 14.96 40.98
N LYS A 710 27.24 15.46 40.57
CA LYS A 710 28.37 14.64 40.18
C LYS A 710 28.95 13.97 41.45
N PRO A 711 29.07 12.64 41.52
CA PRO A 711 29.69 12.02 42.67
C PRO A 711 31.19 12.34 42.72
N GLU A 712 31.68 12.69 43.90
CA GLU A 712 33.14 12.90 44.11
C GLU A 712 33.84 11.54 44.19
N LEU A 713 34.89 11.39 43.36
CA LEU A 713 35.78 10.23 43.45
C LEU A 713 36.62 10.34 44.73
N LYS A 714 36.67 9.25 45.51
CA LYS A 714 37.55 9.17 46.67
C LYS A 714 38.99 9.05 46.21
N ASN A 715 39.91 9.50 47.03
CA ASN A 715 41.35 9.39 46.74
C ASN A 715 41.82 7.94 46.85
N ILE A 716 42.71 7.53 45.93
CA ILE A 716 43.38 6.24 46.03
C ILE A 716 44.38 6.23 47.20
N SER A 717 44.32 5.17 48.00
CA SER A 717 45.18 5.06 49.20
C SER A 717 46.46 4.26 48.94
N SER A 718 46.47 3.37 47.98
CA SER A 718 47.66 2.64 47.53
C SER A 718 47.52 2.14 46.11
N PHE A 719 48.65 2.10 45.42
CA PHE A 719 48.77 1.49 44.08
C PHE A 719 50.15 0.90 43.91
N SER A 720 50.23 -0.26 43.25
CA SER A 720 51.52 -0.80 42.85
C SER A 720 51.41 -1.42 41.44
N ALA A 721 52.51 -1.30 40.70
CA ALA A 721 52.67 -1.98 39.42
C ALA A 721 54.00 -2.75 39.39
N SER A 722 53.99 -3.96 38.86
CA SER A 722 55.18 -4.77 38.72
C SER A 722 55.20 -5.39 37.29
N TYR A 723 56.41 -5.44 36.75
CA TYR A 723 56.63 -6.00 35.41
C TYR A 723 57.19 -7.41 35.53
N ASN A 724 56.56 -8.35 34.80
CA ASN A 724 57.05 -9.72 34.68
C ASN A 724 57.83 -9.87 33.38
N GLU A 725 59.17 -10.07 33.51
CA GLU A 725 60.05 -10.20 32.37
C GLU A 725 59.79 -11.42 31.50
N ASN A 726 59.22 -12.49 32.08
CA ASN A 726 58.97 -13.74 31.35
C ASN A 726 57.71 -13.70 30.49
N THR A 727 56.69 -12.96 30.91
CA THR A 727 55.38 -12.86 30.20
C THR A 727 55.25 -11.53 29.49
N SER A 728 56.16 -10.58 29.72
CA SER A 728 56.07 -9.19 29.21
C SER A 728 54.78 -8.47 29.63
N GLU A 729 54.24 -8.82 30.79
CA GLU A 729 53.02 -8.26 31.34
C GLU A 729 53.33 -7.31 32.51
N ILE A 730 52.46 -6.30 32.65
CA ILE A 730 52.40 -5.48 33.84
C ILE A 730 51.23 -6.00 34.67
N THR A 731 51.49 -6.26 35.94
CA THR A 731 50.48 -6.52 36.94
C THR A 731 50.23 -5.25 37.73
N PHE A 732 48.99 -4.82 37.70
CA PHE A 732 48.49 -3.64 38.41
C PHE A 732 47.70 -4.06 39.66
N ASN A 733 47.89 -3.38 40.75
CA ASN A 733 47.15 -3.59 41.95
C ASN A 733 46.74 -2.25 42.55
N TRP A 734 45.44 -2.01 42.60
CA TRP A 734 44.84 -0.83 43.17
C TRP A 734 44.34 -1.17 44.58
N ALA A 735 44.36 -0.17 45.48
CA ALA A 735 43.56 -0.26 46.70
C ALA A 735 42.08 -0.42 46.31
N LYS A 736 41.33 -1.22 47.08
CA LYS A 736 39.90 -1.34 46.89
C LYS A 736 39.26 0.05 47.10
N TYR A 737 38.37 0.45 46.16
CA TYR A 737 37.63 1.69 46.31
C TYR A 737 36.91 1.77 47.65
N PRO A 738 37.03 2.87 48.42
CA PRO A 738 36.41 2.95 49.76
C PRO A 738 34.91 3.32 49.69
N GLY A 739 34.13 2.47 49.08
CA GLY A 739 32.69 2.64 48.86
C GLY A 739 32.19 1.71 47.74
N ASP A 740 30.94 1.87 47.35
CA ASP A 740 30.36 1.14 46.22
C ASP A 740 30.95 1.64 44.90
N THR A 741 31.43 0.69 44.08
CA THR A 741 31.83 0.94 42.71
C THR A 741 30.64 1.03 41.78
N GLU A 742 29.54 0.41 42.14
CA GLU A 742 28.27 0.48 41.43
C GLU A 742 27.50 1.73 41.88
N LEU A 743 27.43 2.72 41.02
CA LEU A 743 26.75 3.98 41.34
C LEU A 743 25.23 3.83 41.22
N SER A 744 24.64 3.05 42.13
CA SER A 744 23.20 2.77 42.14
C SER A 744 22.33 4.03 42.23
N ALA A 745 22.82 5.09 42.90
CA ALA A 745 22.15 6.40 42.98
C ALA A 745 22.07 7.10 41.59
N LEU A 746 22.97 6.76 40.64
CA LEU A 746 22.94 7.23 39.27
C LEU A 746 22.15 6.33 38.36
N LYS A 747 21.80 5.12 38.78
CA LYS A 747 20.87 4.23 38.11
C LYS A 747 19.47 4.74 38.40
N LYS A 748 18.95 5.52 37.50
CA LYS A 748 17.60 6.02 37.61
C LYS A 748 16.62 4.87 37.32
N GLU A 749 15.47 4.89 38.01
CA GLU A 749 14.33 4.08 37.62
C GLU A 749 14.05 4.26 36.13
N SER A 750 14.25 3.25 35.32
CA SER A 750 13.94 3.27 33.91
C SER A 750 12.44 3.06 33.73
N SER A 751 11.79 3.94 33.02
CA SER A 751 10.60 3.55 32.29
C SER A 751 11.04 2.86 31.00
N ASP A 752 10.14 2.08 30.38
CA ASP A 752 10.42 1.33 29.15
C ASP A 752 10.96 2.21 27.99
N MET A 753 10.78 3.53 28.08
CA MET A 753 11.18 4.50 27.09
C MET A 753 12.40 5.36 27.52
N ASN A 754 12.98 5.12 28.68
CA ASN A 754 14.09 5.92 29.18
C ASN A 754 15.38 5.10 29.29
N PHE A 755 15.97 4.82 28.17
CA PHE A 755 17.17 3.97 28.06
C PHE A 755 18.43 4.62 28.62
N PHE A 756 18.49 5.95 28.72
CA PHE A 756 19.61 6.65 29.31
C PHE A 756 19.81 6.25 30.79
N ASN A 757 18.72 6.13 31.56
CA ASN A 757 18.77 5.85 32.99
C ASN A 757 19.27 4.43 33.32
N ALA A 758 19.17 3.49 32.40
CA ALA A 758 19.67 2.12 32.60
C ALA A 758 21.20 2.04 32.67
N ASN A 759 21.91 3.05 32.11
CA ASN A 759 23.37 3.05 32.02
C ASN A 759 24.05 4.08 32.91
N GLY A 760 23.29 4.96 33.56
CA GLY A 760 23.84 6.08 34.34
C GLY A 760 24.61 7.13 33.52
N LEU A 761 24.82 8.29 34.08
CA LEU A 761 25.54 9.40 33.43
C LEU A 761 27.07 9.20 33.42
N TYR A 762 27.59 8.65 34.51
CA TYR A 762 29.03 8.49 34.73
C TYR A 762 29.49 7.03 34.52
N GLY A 763 28.59 6.08 34.46
CA GLY A 763 28.90 4.65 34.53
C GLY A 763 29.35 4.26 35.96
N ASN A 764 29.94 3.08 36.08
CA ASN A 764 30.48 2.61 37.36
C ASN A 764 31.83 3.23 37.64
N ILE A 765 32.29 3.16 38.90
CA ILE A 765 33.64 3.50 39.28
C ILE A 765 34.54 2.35 38.84
N VAL A 766 35.62 2.70 38.13
CA VAL A 766 36.58 1.76 37.58
C VAL A 766 38.00 2.11 38.04
N TYR A 767 38.85 1.10 38.01
CA TYR A 767 40.27 1.20 38.35
C TYR A 767 41.05 1.49 37.06
N LYS A 768 41.70 2.63 37.00
CA LYS A 768 42.45 3.08 35.83
C LYS A 768 43.95 3.21 36.15
N ALA A 769 44.77 2.97 35.14
CA ALA A 769 46.22 3.29 35.27
C ALA A 769 46.75 3.86 33.99
N ARG A 770 47.60 4.89 34.13
CA ARG A 770 48.31 5.56 33.04
C ARG A 770 49.76 5.08 33.01
N ILE A 771 50.23 4.59 31.91
CA ILE A 771 51.55 4.05 31.72
C ILE A 771 52.38 5.08 30.96
N ARG A 772 53.51 5.50 31.58
CA ARG A 772 54.46 6.48 31.01
C ARG A 772 55.80 5.82 30.83
N VAL A 773 56.37 5.97 29.67
CA VAL A 773 57.72 5.51 29.35
C VAL A 773 58.60 6.75 29.13
N ASN A 774 59.66 6.90 29.90
CA ASN A 774 60.52 8.07 29.86
C ASN A 774 59.75 9.40 29.96
N GLY A 775 58.69 9.44 30.77
CA GLY A 775 57.79 10.58 30.96
C GLY A 775 56.67 10.80 29.97
N THR A 776 56.61 10.02 28.88
CA THR A 776 55.54 10.11 27.88
C THR A 776 54.50 9.03 28.10
N THR A 777 53.21 9.40 28.17
CA THR A 777 52.08 8.46 28.29
C THR A 777 51.95 7.66 26.98
N ILE A 778 52.03 6.36 27.08
CA ILE A 778 51.92 5.42 25.94
C ILE A 778 50.59 4.68 25.93
N LYS A 779 50.01 4.44 27.14
CA LYS A 779 48.77 3.68 27.24
C LYS A 779 48.01 4.04 28.56
N GLU A 780 46.69 3.98 28.49
CA GLU A 780 45.85 3.97 29.66
C GLU A 780 45.06 2.64 29.67
N VAL A 781 44.94 2.05 30.83
CA VAL A 781 44.18 0.80 31.08
C VAL A 781 43.04 1.07 32.03
N SER A 782 41.94 0.38 31.85
CA SER A 782 40.78 0.45 32.73
C SER A 782 40.33 -0.95 33.08
N ASN A 783 39.94 -1.19 34.34
CA ASN A 783 39.52 -2.49 34.84
C ASN A 783 38.35 -2.35 35.83
N GLY A 784 37.48 -3.35 35.94
CA GLY A 784 36.38 -3.38 36.93
C GLY A 784 36.75 -3.91 38.29
N THR A 785 37.96 -4.43 38.45
CA THR A 785 38.45 -5.05 39.71
C THR A 785 39.79 -4.49 40.14
N GLU A 786 40.19 -4.77 41.39
CA GLU A 786 41.38 -4.20 42.04
C GLU A 786 42.70 -4.73 41.44
N THR A 787 42.64 -5.75 40.62
CA THR A 787 43.85 -6.34 39.98
C THR A 787 43.67 -6.54 38.50
N LEU A 788 44.70 -6.35 37.75
CA LEU A 788 44.81 -6.59 36.31
C LEU A 788 46.22 -7.02 35.93
N SER A 789 46.36 -8.07 35.09
CA SER A 789 47.63 -8.38 34.44
C SER A 789 47.39 -8.30 32.95
N GLN A 790 48.23 -7.49 32.30
CA GLN A 790 48.07 -7.22 30.86
C GLN A 790 49.42 -6.97 30.17
N ALA A 791 49.58 -7.55 28.98
CA ALA A 791 50.71 -7.20 28.12
C ALA A 791 50.56 -5.75 27.63
N VAL A 792 51.66 -5.02 27.61
CA VAL A 792 51.72 -3.63 27.18
C VAL A 792 52.82 -3.42 26.18
N ASP A 793 52.41 -3.10 24.95
CA ASP A 793 53.37 -2.81 23.86
C ASP A 793 54.02 -1.44 24.04
N GLY A 794 55.23 -1.29 23.49
CA GLY A 794 55.90 -0.01 23.48
C GLY A 794 56.75 0.34 24.70
N LEU A 795 56.91 -0.60 25.63
CA LEU A 795 57.75 -0.36 26.84
C LEU A 795 59.24 -0.13 26.52
N GLY A 796 59.78 -0.75 25.45
CA GLY A 796 61.20 -0.67 25.09
C GLY A 796 62.11 -1.40 26.04
N TYR A 797 63.41 -1.46 25.73
CA TYR A 797 64.47 -2.00 26.60
C TYR A 797 65.12 -0.87 27.41
N ASP A 798 65.61 -1.15 28.58
CA ASP A 798 66.34 -0.24 29.47
C ASP A 798 65.58 1.08 29.71
N SER A 799 64.27 1.01 29.69
CA SER A 799 63.35 2.16 29.81
C SER A 799 62.83 2.32 31.21
N ASN A 800 62.75 3.56 31.66
CA ASN A 800 62.08 3.88 32.93
C ASN A 800 60.58 3.94 32.65
N VAL A 801 59.86 3.04 33.29
CA VAL A 801 58.39 2.99 33.20
C VAL A 801 57.79 3.45 34.53
N GLU A 802 56.99 4.47 34.44
CA GLU A 802 56.19 4.96 35.57
C GLU A 802 54.72 4.59 35.27
N VAL A 803 54.03 3.96 36.21
CA VAL A 803 52.63 3.57 36.14
C VAL A 803 51.89 4.22 37.26
N CYS A 804 50.92 5.06 36.93
CA CYS A 804 50.14 5.85 37.89
C CYS A 804 48.69 5.33 37.92
N GLY A 805 48.28 4.72 39.02
CA GLY A 805 46.92 4.19 39.25
C GLY A 805 46.02 5.21 39.91
N TYR A 806 44.77 5.20 39.55
CA TYR A 806 43.75 6.11 40.07
C TYR A 806 42.36 5.47 39.90
N TYR A 807 41.36 6.05 40.53
CA TYR A 807 39.96 5.73 40.26
C TYR A 807 39.38 6.68 39.23
N GLY A 808 38.50 6.21 38.40
CA GLY A 808 37.78 7.02 37.44
C GLY A 808 36.35 6.53 37.27
N PHE A 809 35.57 7.26 36.50
CA PHE A 809 34.29 6.78 36.05
C PHE A 809 34.43 6.05 34.72
N GLU A 810 33.54 5.07 34.47
CA GLU A 810 33.50 4.31 33.22
C GLU A 810 33.25 5.22 32.02
N LYS A 811 32.39 6.25 32.18
CA LYS A 811 31.88 7.13 31.13
C LYS A 811 32.23 8.62 31.34
N SER A 812 33.32 8.93 32.04
CA SER A 812 33.82 10.28 32.27
C SER A 812 35.34 10.29 32.37
N ASP A 813 35.95 11.39 31.97
CA ASP A 813 37.40 11.62 32.08
C ASP A 813 37.84 12.07 33.49
N ASP A 814 36.91 12.21 34.42
CA ASP A 814 37.23 12.58 35.78
C ASP A 814 38.03 11.50 36.50
N THR A 815 39.04 11.93 37.22
CA THR A 815 39.96 11.05 37.93
C THR A 815 40.13 11.45 39.39
N SER A 816 40.43 10.45 40.23
CA SER A 816 40.93 10.70 41.58
C SER A 816 42.37 11.24 41.54
N ASN A 817 43.00 11.45 42.73
CA ASN A 817 44.45 11.60 42.78
C ASN A 817 45.13 10.35 42.15
N GLU A 818 46.33 10.54 41.60
CA GLU A 818 47.20 9.48 41.11
C GLU A 818 48.17 8.99 42.21
N MET A 819 48.42 7.67 42.24
CA MET A 819 49.55 7.10 42.94
C MET A 819 50.42 6.33 41.97
N CYS A 820 51.71 6.58 41.95
CA CYS A 820 52.59 6.04 40.93
C CYS A 820 53.56 4.99 41.52
N SER A 821 53.80 3.96 40.69
CA SER A 821 54.82 2.95 40.90
C SER A 821 55.76 2.96 39.69
N ALA A 822 57.06 2.78 39.91
CA ALA A 822 58.01 2.80 38.82
C ALA A 822 58.88 1.52 38.81
N PHE A 823 59.20 1.08 37.63
CA PHE A 823 60.13 0.00 37.41
C PHE A 823 60.99 0.25 36.15
N LYS A 824 62.05 -0.51 35.97
CA LYS A 824 62.87 -0.41 34.78
C LYS A 824 62.71 -1.71 33.95
N THR A 825 62.54 -1.58 32.64
CA THR A 825 62.53 -2.75 31.76
C THR A 825 63.92 -3.35 31.60
N PRO A 826 64.00 -4.67 31.25
CA PRO A 826 65.27 -5.33 31.08
C PRO A 826 66.17 -4.68 30.05
N LYS A 827 67.50 -4.83 30.22
CA LYS A 827 68.40 -4.41 29.15
C LYS A 827 68.21 -5.27 27.92
N LYS A 828 68.47 -4.66 26.78
CA LYS A 828 68.45 -5.43 25.52
C LYS A 828 69.46 -6.58 25.64
N PRO A 829 69.05 -7.80 25.34
CA PRO A 829 69.94 -8.96 25.34
C PRO A 829 71.16 -8.63 24.48
N GLU A 830 72.39 -8.85 24.98
CA GLU A 830 73.55 -8.79 24.12
C GLU A 830 73.45 -9.84 23.03
N PRO A 831 73.69 -9.48 21.77
CA PRO A 831 73.68 -10.47 20.72
C PRO A 831 74.68 -11.60 21.05
N GLU A 832 74.21 -12.83 21.02
CA GLU A 832 75.08 -14.01 21.16
C GLU A 832 76.26 -13.84 20.19
N PRO A 833 77.55 -14.12 20.66
CA PRO A 833 78.69 -14.04 19.79
C PRO A 833 78.50 -14.98 18.59
N VAL A 834 78.55 -14.39 17.45
CA VAL A 834 78.50 -15.13 16.18
C VAL A 834 79.68 -16.12 16.18
N PRO A 835 79.50 -17.44 16.03
CA PRO A 835 80.60 -18.36 15.93
C PRO A 835 81.45 -17.97 14.70
N GLU A 836 82.84 -17.90 14.89
CA GLU A 836 83.79 -17.70 13.83
C GLU A 836 83.55 -18.69 12.70
N PRO A 837 83.60 -18.25 11.42
CA PRO A 837 83.45 -19.16 10.30
C PRO A 837 84.67 -20.12 10.21
N GLU A 838 84.45 -21.40 10.30
CA GLU A 838 85.44 -22.44 9.94
C GLU A 838 85.86 -22.26 8.47
N VAL A 839 87.13 -22.22 8.28
CA VAL A 839 87.77 -22.15 6.95
C VAL A 839 87.60 -23.50 6.21
N PRO A 840 87.08 -23.56 5.04
CA PRO A 840 86.94 -24.81 4.32
C PRO A 840 88.27 -25.18 3.69
N GLU A 841 88.80 -26.37 3.99
CA GLU A 841 89.83 -27.03 3.17
C GLU A 841 89.20 -27.45 1.84
N ASN A 842 89.99 -27.07 0.80
CA ASN A 842 89.74 -27.53 -0.58
C ASN A 842 90.27 -28.94 -0.78
N PRO A 843 89.58 -29.87 -1.48
CA PRO A 843 90.12 -30.50 -2.61
C PRO A 843 89.35 -30.80 -3.86
N GLU A 844 89.90 -30.49 -4.97
CA GLU A 844 89.99 -31.26 -6.19
C GLU A 844 88.69 -31.68 -6.94
N ASN A 845 88.62 -31.08 -8.06
CA ASN A 845 87.80 -31.45 -9.21
C ASN A 845 88.34 -32.82 -9.80
N PRO A 846 87.68 -33.63 -10.68
CA PRO A 846 87.09 -33.12 -11.91
C PRO A 846 85.87 -33.88 -12.47
N ASP A 847 85.27 -33.22 -13.43
CA ASP A 847 84.66 -33.77 -14.66
C ASP A 847 83.18 -34.16 -14.75
N THR A 848 82.64 -33.47 -15.72
CA THR A 848 81.72 -33.75 -16.82
C THR A 848 80.29 -33.28 -16.73
N ASP A 849 80.04 -32.34 -17.54
CA ASP A 849 78.90 -31.75 -18.25
C ASP A 849 78.05 -32.83 -18.99
N PRO A 850 77.02 -32.54 -19.64
CA PRO A 850 75.95 -31.46 -19.54
C PRO A 850 74.48 -31.95 -19.76
N GLY A 851 73.59 -31.08 -19.62
CA GLY A 851 72.36 -31.31 -20.30
C GLY A 851 71.10 -30.60 -19.78
N ASN A 852 70.94 -29.41 -20.20
CA ASN A 852 69.81 -28.79 -20.90
C ASN A 852 68.39 -28.95 -20.30
N SER A 853 67.65 -28.01 -19.95
CA SER A 853 66.83 -27.01 -20.69
C SER A 853 65.65 -26.52 -19.83
N GLN A 854 65.65 -25.25 -19.77
CA GLN A 854 64.44 -24.38 -20.05
C GLN A 854 63.11 -24.80 -19.45
N SER A 855 62.37 -23.96 -18.81
CA SER A 855 61.95 -22.59 -19.10
C SER A 855 60.98 -22.07 -18.02
N GLN A 856 61.19 -20.85 -17.68
CA GLN A 856 60.17 -19.93 -17.18
C GLN A 856 59.06 -19.68 -18.26
N PRO A 857 58.05 -18.88 -18.08
CA PRO A 857 57.63 -17.98 -17.00
C PRO A 857 56.10 -17.77 -16.79
N SER A 858 55.78 -16.99 -15.79
CA SER A 858 54.80 -15.86 -15.74
C SER A 858 53.30 -16.15 -15.85
N ALA A 859 52.55 -15.66 -14.88
CA ALA A 859 51.91 -14.34 -14.68
C ALA A 859 50.43 -14.31 -15.08
N GLU A 860 49.69 -13.70 -14.17
CA GLU A 860 48.45 -12.86 -14.38
C GLU A 860 47.17 -13.53 -14.86
N GLN A 861 46.15 -13.57 -14.10
CA GLN A 861 45.10 -12.54 -13.81
C GLN A 861 44.25 -12.97 -12.64
#